data_f8de40d5b962df2e79b68d477d92ffdb
#
_entry.id   f8de40d5b962df2e79b68d477d92ffdb
#
_cell.length_a   1.000
_cell.length_b   1.000
_cell.length_c   1.000
_cell.angle_alpha   90.00
_cell.angle_beta   90.00
_cell.angle_gamma   90.00
#
_symmetry.space_group_name_H-M   'P 1'
#
loop_
_entity.id
_entity.type
_entity.pdbx_description
1 polymer ?
#
loop_
_entity_poly.entity_id
_entity_poly.type
_entity_poly.pdbx_seq_one_letter_code
_entity_poly.pdbx_strand_id
1 'polypeptide(L)'
;MQHKPRFSGIIIAAVLMVAALVMISSYSSLFASSKSTMMLSEAMGYFESNQVTYFNLDLNTGVIEMSVKEGEHPLPESGTSSETSNGLLAEIYGDGTDAYAPKNGGAAVITYKLPYPSYFLQFYLKDYIDQYNAANPDAPMQYDMVAVKTNVPWFEIILYAFMIGSVVLLFMSIYRGGAGGGGLMNVGRAKVKDQQEGQRKATFADVAGADEEKAELQEVVQFLKAPEKFNSLGARIPHGVLLVGPPGTGKTLLARACAGEAGVPFYAISGSDFVEMYVGVGASRVRDLFEKAKKTMPSIIFIDEIDAVGRQRGAGLGGGHDEREQTLNQLLVEMDGFDANDGVIVMAATNRADILDKALLRPGRFDRQVYVGLPDVKGREEILRVHTKNKPLGPDVSLKTIAKSTAGFSGADLENLVNEAALLAARKGKKAITEPEIEEASIKVVAGPEKKSRVVTDAEKRLTSYHEAGHAITGYFCKTHDPVHQISIIPRGSAGGFTMYLPEKDPSYVTKTAMNENIVCLLGGRVAEQLVLDDISTGASNDLQRATDTARAMVTRYGFSERMGPVVYGTDPGETFLGRDFGQGKGYSENTASEIDNEIRDIMDESYETARRILTEHMTELHRVAGVLMEREKISGEEFDALMKGENLAPFGLDTPAPAAAPASAEQPAAPEQPSEPSDEN
;
A
#
# COMPACT_ATOMS: atom_id res chain seq x y z
N MET A 1 18.58 -38.36 -3.48
CA MET A 1 17.27 -38.49 -2.82
C MET A 1 16.18 -38.21 -3.85
N GLN A 2 15.37 -39.23 -4.14
CA GLN A 2 14.44 -39.24 -5.25
C GLN A 2 13.21 -38.40 -4.93
N HIS A 3 12.90 -37.42 -5.80
CA HIS A 3 11.65 -36.69 -5.79
C HIS A 3 10.49 -37.63 -6.19
N LYS A 4 9.56 -37.92 -5.25
CA LYS A 4 8.28 -38.50 -5.60
C LYS A 4 7.35 -37.43 -6.17
N PRO A 5 6.68 -37.71 -7.30
CA PRO A 5 5.82 -36.71 -7.95
C PRO A 5 4.55 -36.42 -7.13
N ARG A 6 4.21 -35.14 -7.03
CA ARG A 6 3.00 -34.58 -6.39
C ARG A 6 1.75 -34.80 -7.28
N PHE A 7 1.43 -36.04 -7.66
CA PHE A 7 0.29 -36.34 -8.54
C PHE A 7 -1.08 -36.34 -7.83
N SER A 8 -1.14 -36.45 -6.50
CA SER A 8 -2.43 -36.56 -5.79
C SER A 8 -3.27 -35.29 -5.76
N GLY A 9 -2.67 -34.12 -5.71
CA GLY A 9 -3.41 -32.84 -5.67
C GLY A 9 -4.10 -32.48 -6.99
N ILE A 10 -3.47 -32.80 -8.11
CA ILE A 10 -4.00 -32.53 -9.46
C ILE A 10 -5.20 -33.46 -9.76
N ILE A 11 -5.13 -34.72 -9.33
CA ILE A 11 -6.23 -35.69 -9.49
C ILE A 11 -7.43 -35.26 -8.67
N ILE A 12 -7.25 -34.82 -7.42
CA ILE A 12 -8.34 -34.32 -6.57
C ILE A 12 -8.98 -33.06 -7.17
N ALA A 13 -8.19 -32.13 -7.67
CA ALA A 13 -8.70 -30.93 -8.34
C ALA A 13 -9.47 -31.26 -9.61
N ALA A 14 -9.01 -32.22 -10.41
CA ALA A 14 -9.70 -32.69 -11.61
C ALA A 14 -11.04 -33.36 -11.28
N VAL A 15 -11.09 -34.20 -10.24
CA VAL A 15 -12.32 -34.86 -9.77
C VAL A 15 -13.33 -33.83 -9.24
N LEU A 16 -12.89 -32.83 -8.47
CA LEU A 16 -13.76 -31.75 -7.99
C LEU A 16 -14.27 -30.86 -9.13
N MET A 17 -13.46 -30.62 -10.14
CA MET A 17 -13.86 -29.85 -11.33
C MET A 17 -14.91 -30.61 -12.15
N VAL A 18 -14.75 -31.92 -12.34
CA VAL A 18 -15.73 -32.76 -13.04
C VAL A 18 -17.03 -32.85 -12.23
N ALA A 19 -16.98 -33.00 -10.91
CA ALA A 19 -18.17 -33.00 -10.05
C ALA A 19 -18.91 -31.66 -10.09
N ALA A 20 -18.19 -30.53 -10.10
CA ALA A 20 -18.76 -29.19 -10.25
C ALA A 20 -19.42 -28.99 -11.62
N LEU A 21 -18.80 -29.46 -12.71
CA LEU A 21 -19.35 -29.41 -14.07
C LEU A 21 -20.63 -30.26 -14.19
N VAL A 22 -20.66 -31.44 -13.59
CA VAL A 22 -21.86 -32.29 -13.56
C VAL A 22 -22.97 -31.65 -12.73
N MET A 23 -22.66 -31.03 -11.59
CA MET A 23 -23.65 -30.27 -10.81
C MET A 23 -24.21 -29.08 -11.56
N ILE A 24 -23.38 -28.29 -12.24
CA ILE A 24 -23.81 -27.15 -13.06
C ILE A 24 -24.68 -27.63 -14.22
N SER A 25 -24.33 -28.73 -14.87
CA SER A 25 -25.13 -29.34 -15.95
C SER A 25 -26.48 -29.86 -15.46
N SER A 26 -26.53 -30.50 -14.30
CA SER A 26 -27.80 -30.98 -13.70
C SER A 26 -28.66 -29.83 -13.19
N TYR A 27 -28.05 -28.76 -12.70
CA TYR A 27 -28.75 -27.56 -12.22
C TYR A 27 -29.32 -26.74 -13.39
N SER A 28 -28.65 -26.71 -14.53
CA SER A 28 -29.13 -26.00 -15.73
C SER A 28 -30.36 -26.67 -16.38
N SER A 29 -30.52 -28.00 -16.22
CA SER A 29 -31.71 -28.71 -16.72
C SER A 29 -32.95 -28.47 -15.85
N LEU A 30 -32.79 -28.13 -14.58
CA LEU A 30 -33.89 -27.76 -13.66
C LEU A 30 -34.45 -26.36 -13.91
N PHE A 31 -33.72 -25.50 -14.57
CA PHE A 31 -34.11 -24.11 -14.88
C PHE A 31 -34.42 -23.84 -16.38
N ALA A 32 -34.42 -24.88 -17.22
CA ALA A 32 -34.93 -24.74 -18.58
C ALA A 32 -36.46 -24.69 -18.54
N SER A 33 -37.01 -23.55 -18.11
CA SER A 33 -38.41 -23.20 -18.26
C SER A 33 -38.67 -22.95 -19.74
N SER A 34 -39.23 -23.95 -20.44
CA SER A 34 -39.86 -23.70 -21.73
C SER A 34 -41.06 -22.77 -21.45
N LYS A 35 -40.98 -21.52 -21.89
CA LYS A 35 -42.14 -20.62 -21.92
C LYS A 35 -43.19 -21.25 -22.80
N SER A 36 -44.29 -21.72 -22.22
CA SER A 36 -45.50 -22.03 -22.98
C SER A 36 -45.98 -20.72 -23.62
N THR A 37 -46.21 -20.73 -24.92
CA THR A 37 -46.74 -19.58 -25.67
C THR A 37 -48.25 -19.39 -25.43
N MET A 38 -48.92 -20.34 -24.80
CA MET A 38 -50.35 -20.34 -24.49
C MET A 38 -50.59 -20.10 -22.99
N MET A 39 -51.61 -19.34 -22.64
CA MET A 39 -52.05 -19.14 -21.23
C MET A 39 -52.94 -20.30 -20.76
N LEU A 40 -52.93 -20.57 -19.43
CA LEU A 40 -53.78 -21.62 -18.84
C LEU A 40 -55.29 -21.33 -19.08
N SER A 41 -55.71 -20.07 -19.06
CA SER A 41 -57.07 -19.66 -19.41
C SER A 41 -57.49 -19.97 -20.82
N GLU A 42 -56.57 -19.90 -21.78
CA GLU A 42 -56.81 -20.28 -23.18
C GLU A 42 -56.97 -21.79 -23.32
N ALA A 43 -56.11 -22.56 -22.68
CA ALA A 43 -56.23 -24.01 -22.60
C ALA A 43 -57.55 -24.47 -21.99
N MET A 44 -57.99 -23.80 -20.91
CA MET A 44 -59.29 -24.07 -20.28
C MET A 44 -60.47 -23.67 -21.19
N GLY A 45 -60.36 -22.57 -21.91
CA GLY A 45 -61.39 -22.11 -22.86
C GLY A 45 -61.76 -23.14 -23.93
N TYR A 46 -60.80 -23.98 -24.37
CA TYR A 46 -61.08 -25.10 -25.29
C TYR A 46 -61.94 -26.19 -24.65
N PHE A 47 -61.76 -26.46 -23.38
CA PHE A 47 -62.62 -27.37 -22.63
C PHE A 47 -63.98 -26.74 -22.38
N GLU A 48 -64.09 -25.52 -21.90
CA GLU A 48 -65.34 -24.81 -21.60
C GLU A 48 -66.24 -24.59 -22.84
N SER A 49 -65.62 -24.43 -24.03
CA SER A 49 -66.33 -24.29 -25.28
C SER A 49 -66.76 -25.61 -25.96
N ASN A 50 -66.56 -26.76 -25.30
CA ASN A 50 -66.81 -28.10 -25.84
C ASN A 50 -66.09 -28.45 -27.13
N GLN A 51 -64.95 -27.85 -27.36
CA GLN A 51 -64.14 -28.05 -28.58
C GLN A 51 -63.17 -29.24 -28.47
N VAL A 52 -62.79 -29.68 -27.27
CA VAL A 52 -61.89 -30.82 -27.06
C VAL A 52 -62.66 -32.12 -27.26
N THR A 53 -62.17 -32.97 -28.18
CA THR A 53 -62.75 -34.31 -28.45
C THR A 53 -61.97 -35.46 -27.85
N TYR A 54 -60.68 -35.28 -27.72
CA TYR A 54 -59.74 -36.23 -27.11
C TYR A 54 -58.61 -35.45 -26.43
N PHE A 55 -58.12 -35.94 -25.30
CA PHE A 55 -56.91 -35.45 -24.71
C PHE A 55 -56.06 -36.59 -24.12
N ASN A 56 -54.75 -36.40 -24.17
CA ASN A 56 -53.76 -37.25 -23.53
C ASN A 56 -52.97 -36.46 -22.49
N LEU A 57 -52.91 -36.91 -21.26
CA LEU A 57 -52.18 -36.27 -20.15
C LEU A 57 -51.01 -37.12 -19.67
N ASP A 58 -49.83 -36.68 -19.97
CA ASP A 58 -48.62 -37.30 -19.40
C ASP A 58 -48.33 -36.74 -18.00
N LEU A 59 -48.50 -37.56 -17.01
CA LEU A 59 -48.31 -37.24 -15.58
C LEU A 59 -46.81 -37.06 -15.21
N ASN A 60 -45.87 -37.54 -16.03
CA ASN A 60 -44.44 -37.40 -15.78
C ASN A 60 -43.91 -36.03 -16.27
N THR A 61 -44.30 -35.64 -17.48
CA THR A 61 -43.85 -34.39 -18.08
C THR A 61 -44.74 -33.20 -17.77
N GLY A 62 -46.00 -33.46 -17.36
CA GLY A 62 -47.04 -32.48 -17.13
C GLY A 62 -47.64 -31.94 -18.46
N VAL A 63 -47.39 -32.56 -19.58
CA VAL A 63 -47.89 -32.12 -20.86
C VAL A 63 -49.28 -32.73 -21.12
N ILE A 64 -50.23 -31.86 -21.44
CA ILE A 64 -51.56 -32.26 -21.96
C ILE A 64 -51.61 -31.97 -23.46
N GLU A 65 -51.96 -32.98 -24.22
CA GLU A 65 -52.22 -32.89 -25.69
C GLU A 65 -53.70 -32.97 -25.94
N MET A 66 -54.26 -31.97 -26.56
CA MET A 66 -55.69 -31.87 -26.81
C MET A 66 -56.01 -31.87 -28.30
N SER A 67 -56.93 -32.72 -28.74
CA SER A 67 -57.48 -32.67 -30.11
C SER A 67 -58.75 -31.82 -30.13
N VAL A 68 -58.76 -30.75 -30.92
CA VAL A 68 -59.80 -29.74 -30.97
C VAL A 68 -60.57 -29.81 -32.28
N LYS A 69 -61.89 -29.68 -32.26
CA LYS A 69 -62.73 -29.58 -33.48
C LYS A 69 -62.39 -28.31 -34.27
N GLU A 70 -62.28 -28.40 -35.59
CA GLU A 70 -62.10 -27.23 -36.45
C GLU A 70 -63.30 -26.26 -36.32
N GLY A 71 -63.04 -25.06 -35.78
CA GLY A 71 -63.95 -23.93 -35.73
C GLY A 71 -63.12 -22.64 -35.73
N GLU A 72 -63.68 -21.56 -36.28
CA GLU A 72 -63.01 -20.27 -36.54
C GLU A 72 -62.38 -19.65 -35.28
N HIS A 73 -61.13 -20.04 -34.96
CA HIS A 73 -60.23 -19.25 -34.10
C HIS A 73 -58.86 -19.16 -34.76
N PRO A 74 -58.23 -17.96 -34.83
CA PRO A 74 -56.92 -17.81 -35.42
C PRO A 74 -55.90 -18.60 -34.63
N LEU A 75 -55.29 -19.62 -35.26
CA LEU A 75 -54.12 -20.32 -34.76
C LEU A 75 -53.01 -19.30 -34.57
N PRO A 76 -52.31 -19.25 -33.43
CA PRO A 76 -51.05 -18.49 -33.33
C PRO A 76 -50.06 -19.08 -34.35
N GLU A 77 -49.51 -18.19 -35.20
CA GLU A 77 -48.50 -18.57 -36.21
C GLU A 77 -47.36 -19.36 -35.56
N SER A 78 -47.16 -20.59 -36.08
CA SER A 78 -46.07 -21.46 -35.68
C SER A 78 -44.75 -20.77 -35.97
N GLY A 79 -44.08 -20.30 -34.91
CA GLY A 79 -42.69 -19.84 -34.98
C GLY A 79 -41.80 -20.98 -35.42
N THR A 80 -41.14 -20.76 -36.58
CA THR A 80 -40.16 -21.61 -37.22
C THR A 80 -39.23 -22.30 -36.21
N SER A 81 -39.22 -23.60 -36.25
CA SER A 81 -38.22 -24.46 -35.64
C SER A 81 -36.84 -24.15 -36.20
N SER A 82 -35.94 -23.60 -35.40
CA SER A 82 -34.52 -23.61 -35.70
C SER A 82 -33.92 -24.94 -35.23
N GLU A 83 -33.62 -25.79 -36.16
CA GLU A 83 -32.69 -26.91 -36.00
C GLU A 83 -31.35 -26.36 -35.52
N THR A 84 -30.87 -26.78 -34.37
CA THR A 84 -29.41 -26.86 -34.14
C THR A 84 -29.11 -27.87 -33.03
N SER A 85 -28.45 -28.93 -33.42
CA SER A 85 -27.42 -29.70 -32.70
C SER A 85 -27.72 -30.21 -31.32
N ASN A 86 -27.96 -31.48 -31.21
CA ASN A 86 -27.36 -32.31 -30.13
C ASN A 86 -27.38 -33.79 -30.54
N GLY A 87 -26.51 -34.14 -31.47
CA GLY A 87 -26.32 -35.51 -31.95
C GLY A 87 -25.57 -36.46 -31.04
N LEU A 88 -25.24 -36.05 -29.79
CA LEU A 88 -24.46 -36.90 -28.88
C LEU A 88 -25.24 -37.41 -27.66
N LEU A 89 -26.39 -36.81 -27.34
CA LEU A 89 -27.23 -37.21 -26.21
C LEU A 89 -28.42 -38.11 -26.61
N ALA A 90 -28.80 -38.14 -27.88
CA ALA A 90 -29.86 -38.99 -28.43
C ALA A 90 -29.46 -40.50 -28.47
N GLU A 91 -28.17 -40.80 -28.48
CA GLU A 91 -27.65 -42.16 -28.50
C GLU A 91 -27.59 -42.83 -27.10
N ILE A 92 -27.70 -42.01 -26.01
CA ILE A 92 -27.63 -42.51 -24.61
C ILE A 92 -29.03 -42.67 -23.99
N TYR A 93 -30.00 -41.89 -24.45
CA TYR A 93 -31.40 -41.98 -24.02
C TYR A 93 -32.24 -42.38 -25.23
N GLY A 94 -32.58 -43.67 -25.29
CA GLY A 94 -33.38 -44.22 -26.37
C GLY A 94 -34.59 -43.35 -26.72
N ASP A 95 -34.72 -43.02 -28.00
CA ASP A 95 -35.83 -42.30 -28.58
C ASP A 95 -37.15 -43.02 -28.32
N GLY A 96 -37.85 -42.62 -27.27
CA GLY A 96 -39.17 -43.12 -26.90
C GLY A 96 -40.28 -42.29 -27.52
N THR A 97 -40.07 -41.75 -28.70
CA THR A 97 -41.12 -41.10 -29.50
C THR A 97 -41.73 -42.12 -30.46
N ASP A 98 -42.41 -43.14 -29.96
CA ASP A 98 -43.45 -43.77 -30.75
C ASP A 98 -44.64 -42.81 -30.82
N ALA A 99 -44.68 -42.05 -31.91
CA ALA A 99 -45.74 -41.15 -32.25
C ALA A 99 -47.06 -41.95 -32.40
N TYR A 100 -47.96 -41.81 -31.44
CA TYR A 100 -49.38 -42.10 -31.68
C TYR A 100 -49.92 -41.00 -32.61
N ALA A 101 -49.78 -41.22 -33.90
CA ALA A 101 -50.53 -40.42 -34.86
C ALA A 101 -52.05 -40.68 -34.66
N PRO A 102 -52.89 -39.66 -34.48
CA PRO A 102 -54.31 -39.84 -34.35
C PRO A 102 -54.83 -40.42 -35.67
N LYS A 103 -55.40 -41.62 -35.63
CA LYS A 103 -56.14 -42.18 -36.74
C LYS A 103 -57.54 -41.56 -36.74
N ASN A 104 -57.68 -40.32 -37.13
CA ASN A 104 -58.91 -39.79 -37.70
C ASN A 104 -58.73 -38.32 -38.11
N GLY A 105 -59.18 -38.00 -39.31
CA GLY A 105 -58.92 -36.78 -40.03
C GLY A 105 -59.28 -35.50 -39.33
N GLY A 106 -58.44 -34.48 -39.55
CA GLY A 106 -58.82 -33.09 -39.54
C GLY A 106 -58.89 -32.35 -38.21
N ALA A 107 -58.37 -32.88 -37.07
CA ALA A 107 -58.36 -32.17 -35.83
C ALA A 107 -56.99 -31.54 -35.51
N ALA A 108 -56.94 -30.28 -35.18
CA ALA A 108 -55.73 -29.62 -34.71
C ALA A 108 -55.32 -30.16 -33.31
N VAL A 109 -54.03 -30.57 -33.15
CA VAL A 109 -53.51 -31.02 -31.87
C VAL A 109 -52.82 -29.85 -31.18
N ILE A 110 -53.28 -29.51 -29.99
CA ILE A 110 -52.72 -28.43 -29.15
C ILE A 110 -52.05 -29.03 -27.93
N THR A 111 -50.83 -28.60 -27.62
CA THR A 111 -50.07 -29.08 -26.45
C THR A 111 -49.91 -27.97 -25.44
N TYR A 112 -50.13 -28.27 -24.15
CA TYR A 112 -49.95 -27.34 -23.06
C TYR A 112 -49.24 -28.02 -21.89
N LYS A 113 -48.29 -27.35 -21.21
CA LYS A 113 -47.57 -27.88 -20.03
C LYS A 113 -48.23 -27.39 -18.72
N LEU A 114 -48.81 -28.30 -18.03
CA LEU A 114 -49.47 -28.06 -16.73
C LEU A 114 -48.45 -28.05 -15.58
N PRO A 115 -48.47 -27.06 -14.71
CA PRO A 115 -47.57 -27.00 -13.55
C PRO A 115 -47.86 -28.07 -12.50
N TYR A 116 -49.13 -28.52 -12.39
CA TYR A 116 -49.58 -29.55 -11.42
C TYR A 116 -50.62 -30.50 -12.06
N PRO A 117 -50.19 -31.46 -12.87
CA PRO A 117 -51.09 -32.27 -13.71
C PRO A 117 -52.12 -33.06 -12.90
N SER A 118 -51.72 -33.66 -11.79
CA SER A 118 -52.64 -34.45 -10.94
C SER A 118 -53.74 -33.59 -10.30
N TYR A 119 -53.40 -32.37 -9.91
CA TYR A 119 -54.34 -31.42 -9.31
C TYR A 119 -55.34 -30.89 -10.33
N PHE A 120 -54.82 -30.62 -11.53
CA PHE A 120 -55.61 -30.14 -12.65
C PHE A 120 -56.68 -31.18 -13.07
N LEU A 121 -56.28 -32.44 -13.17
CA LEU A 121 -57.20 -33.54 -13.47
C LEU A 121 -58.33 -33.65 -12.42
N GLN A 122 -57.98 -33.61 -11.13
CA GLN A 122 -58.90 -33.92 -10.04
C GLN A 122 -59.94 -32.77 -9.81
N PHE A 123 -59.53 -31.54 -9.97
CA PHE A 123 -60.36 -30.39 -9.59
C PHE A 123 -60.97 -29.62 -10.76
N TYR A 124 -60.41 -29.78 -11.97
CA TYR A 124 -60.91 -29.03 -13.14
C TYR A 124 -61.44 -29.91 -14.25
N LEU A 125 -60.71 -30.94 -14.63
CA LEU A 125 -61.10 -31.76 -15.78
C LEU A 125 -62.21 -32.75 -15.45
N LYS A 126 -62.30 -33.29 -14.26
CA LYS A 126 -63.30 -34.28 -13.88
C LYS A 126 -64.72 -33.78 -14.05
N ASP A 127 -65.06 -32.65 -13.47
CA ASP A 127 -66.39 -32.08 -13.57
C ASP A 127 -66.74 -31.74 -15.05
N TYR A 128 -65.74 -31.40 -15.80
CA TYR A 128 -65.89 -31.09 -17.22
C TYR A 128 -66.18 -32.34 -18.06
N ILE A 129 -65.43 -33.41 -17.84
CA ILE A 129 -65.67 -34.71 -18.49
C ILE A 129 -67.09 -35.20 -18.21
N ASP A 130 -67.53 -35.10 -16.93
CA ASP A 130 -68.83 -35.54 -16.51
C ASP A 130 -69.97 -34.73 -17.18
N GLN A 131 -69.79 -33.39 -17.29
CA GLN A 131 -70.75 -32.50 -18.02
C GLN A 131 -70.78 -32.79 -19.52
N TYR A 132 -69.63 -32.95 -20.16
CA TYR A 132 -69.56 -33.26 -21.57
C TYR A 132 -70.24 -34.58 -21.89
N ASN A 133 -69.97 -35.64 -21.12
CA ASN A 133 -70.53 -36.95 -21.30
C ASN A 133 -72.04 -36.97 -21.07
N ALA A 134 -72.53 -36.18 -20.13
CA ALA A 134 -73.99 -35.99 -19.91
C ALA A 134 -74.69 -35.30 -21.08
N ALA A 135 -74.00 -34.36 -21.75
CA ALA A 135 -74.54 -33.64 -22.90
C ALA A 135 -74.39 -34.44 -24.23
N ASN A 136 -73.47 -35.38 -24.31
CA ASN A 136 -73.18 -36.18 -25.53
C ASN A 136 -73.11 -37.67 -25.22
N PRO A 137 -74.25 -38.32 -24.88
CA PRO A 137 -74.28 -39.71 -24.45
C PRO A 137 -73.84 -40.71 -25.57
N ASP A 138 -74.01 -40.31 -26.85
CA ASP A 138 -73.66 -41.18 -27.99
C ASP A 138 -72.18 -41.04 -28.41
N ALA A 139 -71.45 -40.00 -27.93
CA ALA A 139 -70.06 -39.74 -28.24
C ALA A 139 -69.31 -39.20 -26.99
N PRO A 140 -69.05 -40.04 -25.98
CA PRO A 140 -68.37 -39.64 -24.76
C PRO A 140 -66.93 -39.24 -25.03
N MET A 141 -66.42 -38.29 -24.23
CA MET A 141 -65.06 -37.79 -24.31
C MET A 141 -64.06 -38.90 -24.06
N GLN A 142 -63.16 -39.11 -25.01
CA GLN A 142 -62.09 -40.08 -24.87
C GLN A 142 -60.84 -39.40 -24.29
N TYR A 143 -60.17 -40.02 -23.35
CA TYR A 143 -58.92 -39.51 -22.77
C TYR A 143 -58.01 -40.70 -22.40
N ASP A 144 -56.69 -40.45 -22.46
CA ASP A 144 -55.68 -41.38 -21.96
C ASP A 144 -54.76 -40.67 -20.99
N MET A 145 -54.14 -41.47 -20.12
CA MET A 145 -53.20 -40.98 -19.09
C MET A 145 -51.97 -41.87 -19.05
N VAL A 146 -50.83 -41.27 -19.27
CA VAL A 146 -49.53 -41.98 -19.09
C VAL A 146 -49.18 -41.97 -17.61
N ALA A 147 -49.17 -43.18 -17.01
CA ALA A 147 -48.82 -43.38 -15.60
C ALA A 147 -47.36 -43.03 -15.29
N VAL A 148 -47.12 -42.51 -14.10
CA VAL A 148 -45.77 -42.21 -13.60
C VAL A 148 -44.96 -43.52 -13.56
N LYS A 149 -43.97 -43.67 -14.45
CA LYS A 149 -42.97 -44.73 -14.35
C LYS A 149 -42.02 -44.37 -13.22
N THR A 150 -42.05 -45.12 -12.12
CA THR A 150 -41.05 -45.07 -11.06
C THR A 150 -39.77 -45.72 -11.57
N ASN A 151 -39.00 -44.97 -12.34
CA ASN A 151 -37.62 -45.38 -12.64
C ASN A 151 -36.81 -45.15 -11.37
N VAL A 152 -36.26 -46.23 -10.79
CA VAL A 152 -35.26 -46.10 -9.72
C VAL A 152 -34.09 -45.35 -10.29
N PRO A 153 -33.74 -44.17 -9.75
CA PRO A 153 -32.69 -43.32 -10.34
C PRO A 153 -31.31 -43.92 -10.01
N TRP A 154 -30.96 -45.03 -10.66
CA TRP A 154 -29.67 -45.70 -10.50
C TRP A 154 -28.48 -44.75 -10.70
N PHE A 155 -28.62 -43.77 -11.57
CA PHE A 155 -27.60 -42.77 -11.82
C PHE A 155 -27.41 -41.87 -10.59
N GLU A 156 -28.47 -41.43 -9.95
CA GLU A 156 -28.39 -40.63 -8.71
C GLU A 156 -27.82 -41.43 -7.56
N ILE A 157 -28.21 -42.71 -7.42
CA ILE A 157 -27.67 -43.61 -6.39
C ILE A 157 -26.17 -43.81 -6.59
N ILE A 158 -25.71 -44.02 -7.84
CA ILE A 158 -24.29 -44.14 -8.17
C ILE A 158 -23.56 -42.83 -7.88
N LEU A 159 -24.16 -41.67 -8.23
CA LEU A 159 -23.61 -40.36 -7.96
C LEU A 159 -23.45 -40.10 -6.44
N TYR A 160 -24.47 -40.42 -5.65
CA TYR A 160 -24.40 -40.30 -4.19
C TYR A 160 -23.36 -41.28 -3.59
N ALA A 161 -23.28 -42.50 -4.07
CA ALA A 161 -22.26 -43.46 -3.65
C ALA A 161 -20.84 -42.99 -3.97
N PHE A 162 -20.64 -42.38 -5.17
CA PHE A 162 -19.37 -41.78 -5.56
C PHE A 162 -19.04 -40.54 -4.72
N MET A 163 -20.03 -39.71 -4.40
CA MET A 163 -19.84 -38.54 -3.55
C MET A 163 -19.47 -38.93 -2.12
N ILE A 164 -20.17 -39.92 -1.54
CA ILE A 164 -19.83 -40.48 -0.23
C ILE A 164 -18.45 -41.13 -0.25
N GLY A 165 -18.13 -41.88 -1.31
CA GLY A 165 -16.80 -42.48 -1.50
C GLY A 165 -15.69 -41.45 -1.59
N SER A 166 -15.92 -40.35 -2.28
CA SER A 166 -14.94 -39.26 -2.38
C SER A 166 -14.74 -38.50 -1.07
N VAL A 167 -15.81 -38.27 -0.28
CA VAL A 167 -15.75 -37.72 1.08
C VAL A 167 -14.99 -38.65 2.03
N VAL A 168 -15.24 -39.96 1.97
CA VAL A 168 -14.51 -40.97 2.76
C VAL A 168 -13.03 -41.03 2.37
N LEU A 169 -12.71 -40.96 1.06
CA LEU A 169 -11.33 -40.89 0.58
C LEU A 169 -10.64 -39.56 0.99
N LEU A 170 -11.37 -38.46 0.98
CA LEU A 170 -10.87 -37.16 1.49
C LEU A 170 -10.59 -37.28 3.00
N PHE A 171 -11.51 -37.83 3.78
CA PHE A 171 -11.32 -38.07 5.22
C PHE A 171 -10.17 -39.05 5.49
N MET A 172 -10.06 -40.16 4.73
CA MET A 172 -8.90 -41.07 4.81
C MET A 172 -7.59 -40.42 4.40
N SER A 173 -7.60 -39.50 3.39
CA SER A 173 -6.42 -38.73 2.99
C SER A 173 -6.00 -37.75 4.09
N ILE A 174 -6.95 -37.12 4.76
CA ILE A 174 -6.70 -36.23 5.92
C ILE A 174 -6.18 -37.07 7.11
N TYR A 175 -6.78 -38.23 7.39
CA TYR A 175 -6.38 -39.10 8.49
C TYR A 175 -5.03 -39.81 8.26
N ARG A 176 -4.73 -40.24 7.04
CA ARG A 176 -3.41 -40.77 6.64
C ARG A 176 -2.33 -39.72 6.47
N GLY A 177 -2.71 -38.47 6.13
CA GLY A 177 -1.81 -37.31 6.10
C GLY A 177 -1.46 -36.77 7.48
N GLY A 178 -2.20 -37.13 8.53
CA GLY A 178 -2.00 -36.67 9.90
C GLY A 178 -0.76 -37.22 10.63
N ALA A 179 -0.02 -38.15 10.02
CA ALA A 179 1.22 -38.68 10.59
C ALA A 179 2.51 -38.00 10.05
N GLY A 180 2.39 -36.94 9.22
CA GLY A 180 3.58 -36.32 8.66
C GLY A 180 3.30 -35.03 7.87
N GLY A 181 2.66 -33.98 8.46
CA GLY A 181 2.63 -32.77 7.72
C GLY A 181 1.66 -31.69 8.21
N GLY A 182 2.17 -30.75 8.97
CA GLY A 182 1.50 -29.54 9.44
C GLY A 182 1.12 -28.56 8.33
N GLY A 183 0.07 -28.82 7.56
CA GLY A 183 -0.38 -27.90 6.50
C GLY A 183 -1.62 -27.05 6.85
N LEU A 184 -2.58 -27.61 7.59
CA LEU A 184 -3.82 -26.91 7.97
C LEU A 184 -3.83 -26.38 9.42
N MET A 185 -2.92 -26.84 10.29
CA MET A 185 -2.78 -26.33 11.67
C MET A 185 -1.79 -25.18 11.83
N ASN A 186 -1.20 -24.65 10.76
CA ASN A 186 -0.22 -23.57 10.83
C ASN A 186 -0.81 -22.15 10.66
N VAL A 187 -2.11 -21.99 10.57
CA VAL A 187 -2.76 -20.69 10.37
C VAL A 187 -2.55 -19.75 11.59
N GLY A 188 -2.32 -20.30 12.78
CA GLY A 188 -2.09 -19.52 14.00
C GLY A 188 -0.62 -19.35 14.43
N ARG A 189 0.35 -19.92 13.68
CA ARG A 189 1.77 -19.80 14.06
C ARG A 189 2.38 -18.52 13.52
N ALA A 190 3.09 -17.80 14.39
CA ALA A 190 3.85 -16.62 13.99
C ALA A 190 4.93 -17.00 12.98
N LYS A 191 4.92 -16.35 11.80
CA LYS A 191 6.04 -16.39 10.86
C LYS A 191 7.15 -15.49 11.37
N VAL A 192 7.81 -15.91 12.45
CA VAL A 192 8.93 -15.17 13.01
C VAL A 192 10.11 -15.26 12.04
N LYS A 193 10.69 -14.14 11.68
CA LYS A 193 11.98 -14.09 10.99
C LYS A 193 13.07 -14.40 12.02
N ASP A 194 13.35 -15.70 12.23
CA ASP A 194 14.53 -16.10 12.98
C ASP A 194 15.77 -15.60 12.25
N GLN A 195 16.68 -14.96 12.96
CA GLN A 195 18.03 -14.75 12.44
C GLN A 195 18.67 -16.12 12.27
N GLN A 196 18.76 -16.60 11.03
CA GLN A 196 19.34 -17.91 10.71
C GLN A 196 20.76 -17.96 11.27
N GLU A 197 21.07 -19.05 11.97
CA GLU A 197 22.43 -19.41 12.37
C GLU A 197 23.33 -19.37 11.12
N GLY A 198 24.28 -18.40 11.09
CA GLY A 198 25.20 -18.22 9.97
C GLY A 198 25.22 -16.83 9.34
N GLN A 199 24.26 -15.95 9.58
CA GLN A 199 24.35 -14.56 9.18
C GLN A 199 25.17 -13.76 10.22
N ARG A 200 26.07 -12.88 9.74
CA ARG A 200 26.80 -11.92 10.58
C ARG A 200 25.79 -11.12 11.41
N LYS A 201 25.88 -11.23 12.73
CA LYS A 201 25.04 -10.46 13.65
C LYS A 201 25.39 -8.98 13.53
N ALA A 202 24.40 -8.13 13.29
CA ALA A 202 24.59 -6.69 13.37
C ALA A 202 24.97 -6.31 14.80
N THR A 203 25.93 -5.40 14.99
CA THR A 203 26.38 -4.87 16.27
C THR A 203 26.27 -3.35 16.30
N PHE A 204 26.51 -2.71 17.42
CA PHE A 204 26.53 -1.24 17.50
C PHE A 204 27.63 -0.60 16.63
N ALA A 205 28.65 -1.35 16.21
CA ALA A 205 29.62 -0.89 15.23
C ALA A 205 29.06 -0.73 13.81
N ASP A 206 27.94 -1.38 13.52
CA ASP A 206 27.24 -1.28 12.22
C ASP A 206 26.18 -0.15 12.22
N VAL A 207 25.95 0.50 13.40
CA VAL A 207 25.03 1.63 13.57
C VAL A 207 25.86 2.92 13.69
N ALA A 208 25.63 3.85 12.78
CA ALA A 208 26.31 5.14 12.76
C ALA A 208 25.31 6.26 13.15
N GLY A 209 25.82 7.34 13.74
CA GLY A 209 25.06 8.57 13.99
C GLY A 209 23.90 8.45 14.97
N ALA A 210 24.02 7.59 15.99
CA ALA A 210 23.03 7.40 17.05
C ALA A 210 23.75 7.09 18.38
N ASP A 211 24.66 7.96 18.78
CA ASP A 211 25.56 7.69 19.91
C ASP A 211 24.81 7.69 21.24
N GLU A 212 23.85 8.61 21.43
CA GLU A 212 23.02 8.73 22.62
C GLU A 212 22.08 7.53 22.74
N GLU A 213 21.41 7.15 21.67
CA GLU A 213 20.50 6.00 21.63
C GLU A 213 21.26 4.69 21.87
N LYS A 214 22.48 4.56 21.32
CA LYS A 214 23.37 3.42 21.61
C LYS A 214 23.74 3.37 23.09
N ALA A 215 24.04 4.52 23.72
CA ALA A 215 24.39 4.59 25.13
C ALA A 215 23.22 4.15 26.01
N GLU A 216 22.00 4.60 25.70
CA GLU A 216 20.78 4.15 26.40
C GLU A 216 20.53 2.65 26.27
N LEU A 217 20.69 2.11 25.05
CA LEU A 217 20.51 0.67 24.81
C LEU A 217 21.65 -0.18 25.33
N GLN A 218 22.82 0.41 25.61
CA GLN A 218 23.95 -0.30 26.21
C GLN A 218 23.61 -0.82 27.63
N GLU A 219 22.74 -0.14 28.37
CA GLU A 219 22.25 -0.64 29.66
C GLU A 219 21.42 -1.93 29.45
N VAL A 220 20.58 -1.99 28.43
CA VAL A 220 19.80 -3.17 28.08
C VAL A 220 20.73 -4.34 27.71
N VAL A 221 21.77 -4.06 26.92
CA VAL A 221 22.80 -5.06 26.57
C VAL A 221 23.54 -5.58 27.80
N GLN A 222 23.96 -4.68 28.70
CA GLN A 222 24.65 -5.06 29.94
C GLN A 222 23.77 -5.94 30.82
N PHE A 223 22.50 -5.62 30.92
CA PHE A 223 21.54 -6.44 31.66
C PHE A 223 21.43 -7.85 31.05
N LEU A 224 21.19 -7.97 29.73
CA LEU A 224 21.06 -9.26 29.06
C LEU A 224 22.33 -10.11 29.21
N LYS A 225 23.52 -9.48 29.29
CA LYS A 225 24.81 -10.16 29.51
C LYS A 225 25.05 -10.57 30.99
N ALA A 226 24.59 -9.78 31.94
CA ALA A 226 24.88 -10.00 33.36
C ALA A 226 23.71 -9.55 34.26
N PRO A 227 22.56 -10.24 34.25
CA PRO A 227 21.36 -9.84 35.00
C PRO A 227 21.58 -9.82 36.54
N GLU A 228 22.44 -10.71 37.05
CA GLU A 228 22.73 -10.84 38.48
C GLU A 228 23.29 -9.54 39.09
N LYS A 229 24.09 -8.79 38.30
CA LYS A 229 24.68 -7.51 38.75
C LYS A 229 23.61 -6.46 39.09
N PHE A 230 22.54 -6.43 38.33
CA PHE A 230 21.43 -5.47 38.51
C PHE A 230 20.48 -5.94 39.62
N ASN A 231 20.17 -7.24 39.65
CA ASN A 231 19.30 -7.83 40.65
C ASN A 231 19.88 -7.72 42.06
N SER A 232 21.20 -7.82 42.22
CA SER A 232 21.87 -7.68 43.54
C SER A 232 21.75 -6.28 44.16
N LEU A 233 21.53 -5.25 43.32
CA LEU A 233 21.29 -3.88 43.74
C LEU A 233 19.80 -3.53 43.87
N GLY A 234 18.89 -4.48 43.58
CA GLY A 234 17.45 -4.26 43.61
C GLY A 234 16.94 -3.39 42.47
N ALA A 235 17.74 -3.21 41.41
CA ALA A 235 17.35 -2.45 40.25
C ALA A 235 16.26 -3.20 39.44
N ARG A 236 15.19 -2.50 39.09
CA ARG A 236 14.16 -3.02 38.19
C ARG A 236 14.55 -2.76 36.75
N ILE A 237 14.50 -3.78 35.95
CA ILE A 237 14.85 -3.74 34.55
C ILE A 237 13.62 -3.33 33.76
N PRO A 238 13.77 -2.53 32.67
CA PRO A 238 12.65 -2.26 31.75
C PRO A 238 12.23 -3.55 31.08
N HIS A 239 10.95 -3.92 31.20
CA HIS A 239 10.37 -5.06 30.49
C HIS A 239 10.23 -4.77 29.01
N GLY A 240 10.05 -3.49 28.64
CA GLY A 240 9.90 -3.07 27.27
C GLY A 240 10.57 -1.74 26.95
N VAL A 241 11.11 -1.65 25.74
CA VAL A 241 11.72 -0.46 25.17
C VAL A 241 10.98 -0.07 23.89
N LEU A 242 10.47 1.15 23.85
CA LEU A 242 9.80 1.69 22.67
C LEU A 242 10.76 2.63 21.91
N LEU A 243 11.10 2.28 20.68
CA LEU A 243 11.86 3.12 19.76
C LEU A 243 10.90 4.02 18.99
N VAL A 244 11.01 5.32 19.19
CA VAL A 244 10.12 6.32 18.59
C VAL A 244 10.92 7.22 17.65
N GLY A 245 10.38 7.57 16.49
CA GLY A 245 11.03 8.55 15.61
C GLY A 245 10.58 8.46 14.17
N PRO A 246 11.03 9.38 13.31
CA PRO A 246 10.68 9.40 11.89
C PRO A 246 11.01 8.10 11.15
N PRO A 247 10.35 7.80 10.03
CA PRO A 247 10.71 6.65 9.21
C PRO A 247 12.16 6.77 8.68
N GLY A 248 12.82 5.64 8.45
CA GLY A 248 14.17 5.62 7.87
C GLY A 248 15.32 5.95 8.83
N THR A 249 15.06 6.26 10.12
CA THR A 249 16.10 6.60 11.11
C THR A 249 16.87 5.41 11.67
N GLY A 250 16.53 4.16 11.26
CA GLY A 250 17.31 2.97 11.64
C GLY A 250 16.81 2.26 12.91
N LYS A 251 15.59 2.51 13.39
CA LYS A 251 14.99 1.89 14.60
C LYS A 251 15.11 0.35 14.59
N THR A 252 14.73 -0.29 13.49
CA THR A 252 14.84 -1.74 13.32
C THR A 252 16.29 -2.24 13.33
N LEU A 253 17.21 -1.47 12.73
CA LEU A 253 18.64 -1.77 12.73
C LEU A 253 19.22 -1.66 14.16
N LEU A 254 18.83 -0.64 14.91
CA LEU A 254 19.28 -0.41 16.27
C LEU A 254 18.83 -1.53 17.22
N ALA A 255 17.55 -1.98 17.10
CA ALA A 255 17.04 -3.13 17.87
C ALA A 255 17.80 -4.42 17.54
N ARG A 256 18.09 -4.66 16.24
CA ARG A 256 18.87 -5.82 15.81
C ARG A 256 20.32 -5.76 16.30
N ALA A 257 20.93 -4.57 16.30
CA ALA A 257 22.26 -4.35 16.80
C ALA A 257 22.36 -4.57 18.31
N CYS A 258 21.34 -4.15 19.07
CA CYS A 258 21.22 -4.43 20.50
C CYS A 258 21.25 -5.94 20.80
N ALA A 259 20.46 -6.73 20.06
CA ALA A 259 20.45 -8.19 20.21
C ALA A 259 21.80 -8.84 19.83
N GLY A 260 22.41 -8.38 18.74
CA GLY A 260 23.72 -8.87 18.30
C GLY A 260 24.84 -8.52 19.27
N GLU A 261 24.83 -7.30 19.84
CA GLU A 261 25.76 -6.86 20.85
C GLU A 261 25.60 -7.65 22.17
N ALA A 262 24.35 -7.94 22.55
CA ALA A 262 24.05 -8.80 23.70
C ALA A 262 24.36 -10.29 23.44
N GLY A 263 24.45 -10.71 22.19
CA GLY A 263 24.67 -12.11 21.80
C GLY A 263 23.43 -13.02 21.95
N VAL A 264 22.23 -12.44 22.10
CA VAL A 264 20.98 -13.14 22.38
C VAL A 264 20.14 -13.39 21.11
N PRO A 265 19.21 -14.35 21.12
CA PRO A 265 18.23 -14.55 20.06
C PRO A 265 17.36 -13.32 19.82
N PHE A 266 17.03 -13.05 18.55
CA PHE A 266 16.22 -11.93 18.11
C PHE A 266 15.01 -12.40 17.31
N TYR A 267 13.81 -12.18 17.84
CA TYR A 267 12.54 -12.57 17.26
C TYR A 267 11.81 -11.35 16.73
N ALA A 268 11.88 -11.12 15.40
CA ALA A 268 11.25 -9.96 14.79
C ALA A 268 9.92 -10.32 14.10
N ILE A 269 8.94 -9.46 14.31
CA ILE A 269 7.62 -9.51 13.66
C ILE A 269 7.14 -8.08 13.36
N SER A 270 6.35 -7.90 12.30
CA SER A 270 5.65 -6.63 12.08
C SER A 270 4.32 -6.61 12.84
N GLY A 271 3.94 -5.46 13.39
CA GLY A 271 2.62 -5.25 13.97
C GLY A 271 1.48 -5.56 12.99
N SER A 272 1.69 -5.32 11.71
CA SER A 272 0.74 -5.68 10.66
C SER A 272 0.52 -7.19 10.51
N ASP A 273 1.52 -8.02 10.83
CA ASP A 273 1.41 -9.48 10.78
C ASP A 273 0.44 -10.05 11.84
N PHE A 274 0.09 -9.25 12.84
CA PHE A 274 -0.90 -9.64 13.84
C PHE A 274 -2.34 -9.31 13.42
N VAL A 275 -2.54 -8.45 12.42
CA VAL A 275 -3.88 -8.05 11.96
C VAL A 275 -4.29 -8.95 10.80
N GLU A 276 -5.22 -9.86 11.07
CA GLU A 276 -5.76 -10.81 10.10
C GLU A 276 -7.29 -10.69 10.04
N MET A 277 -7.90 -11.24 8.99
CA MET A 277 -9.37 -11.21 8.86
C MET A 277 -10.09 -12.21 9.79
N TYR A 278 -9.35 -13.16 10.40
CA TYR A 278 -9.93 -14.19 11.24
C TYR A 278 -9.73 -13.90 12.73
N VAL A 279 -10.81 -13.80 13.47
CA VAL A 279 -10.80 -13.49 14.91
C VAL A 279 -9.97 -14.52 15.69
N GLY A 280 -9.06 -14.03 16.53
CA GLY A 280 -8.23 -14.83 17.43
C GLY A 280 -6.90 -15.32 16.85
N VAL A 281 -6.65 -15.17 15.56
CA VAL A 281 -5.37 -15.55 14.92
C VAL A 281 -4.24 -14.65 15.40
N GLY A 282 -4.45 -13.33 15.47
CA GLY A 282 -3.48 -12.38 15.97
C GLY A 282 -3.06 -12.68 17.41
N ALA A 283 -4.03 -12.90 18.30
CA ALA A 283 -3.77 -13.27 19.70
C ALA A 283 -3.01 -14.61 19.82
N SER A 284 -3.28 -15.58 18.94
CA SER A 284 -2.54 -16.86 18.90
C SER A 284 -1.08 -16.65 18.47
N ARG A 285 -0.82 -15.78 17.50
CA ARG A 285 0.55 -15.44 17.06
C ARG A 285 1.35 -14.70 18.15
N VAL A 286 0.69 -13.82 18.92
CA VAL A 286 1.33 -13.19 20.08
C VAL A 286 1.78 -14.24 21.06
N ARG A 287 0.90 -15.16 21.48
CA ARG A 287 1.25 -16.27 22.41
C ARG A 287 2.40 -17.12 21.89
N ASP A 288 2.36 -17.55 20.62
CA ASP A 288 3.41 -18.37 20.01
C ASP A 288 4.78 -17.65 20.00
N LEU A 289 4.79 -16.36 19.72
CA LEU A 289 5.99 -15.52 19.75
C LEU A 289 6.60 -15.44 21.16
N PHE A 290 5.78 -15.11 22.14
CA PHE A 290 6.22 -14.99 23.55
C PHE A 290 6.65 -16.34 24.13
N GLU A 291 5.95 -17.44 23.81
CA GLU A 291 6.34 -18.79 24.20
C GLU A 291 7.71 -19.20 23.61
N LYS A 292 7.98 -18.86 22.34
CA LYS A 292 9.31 -19.08 21.74
C LYS A 292 10.39 -18.32 22.43
N ALA A 293 10.17 -17.03 22.70
CA ALA A 293 11.14 -16.20 23.40
C ALA A 293 11.44 -16.72 24.81
N LYS A 294 10.41 -17.13 25.56
CA LYS A 294 10.54 -17.74 26.89
C LYS A 294 11.36 -19.05 26.88
N LYS A 295 11.28 -19.84 25.79
CA LYS A 295 12.07 -21.07 25.64
C LYS A 295 13.56 -20.84 25.38
N THR A 296 13.95 -19.66 24.94
CA THR A 296 15.30 -19.32 24.49
C THR A 296 15.91 -18.16 25.29
N MET A 297 15.53 -18.00 26.54
CA MET A 297 16.06 -16.94 27.41
C MET A 297 17.58 -17.05 27.58
N PRO A 298 18.30 -15.91 27.65
CA PRO A 298 17.82 -14.55 27.44
C PRO A 298 17.57 -14.25 25.96
N SER A 299 16.51 -13.44 25.63
CA SER A 299 16.13 -13.15 24.25
C SER A 299 15.50 -11.76 24.10
N ILE A 300 15.45 -11.25 22.86
CA ILE A 300 14.75 -10.02 22.50
C ILE A 300 13.60 -10.34 21.54
N ILE A 301 12.40 -9.88 21.90
CA ILE A 301 11.25 -9.80 20.99
C ILE A 301 11.25 -8.39 20.38
N PHE A 302 11.13 -8.29 19.06
CA PHE A 302 11.02 -7.00 18.39
C PHE A 302 9.73 -6.93 17.56
N ILE A 303 8.92 -5.90 17.84
CA ILE A 303 7.66 -5.63 17.13
C ILE A 303 7.83 -4.33 16.35
N ASP A 304 7.97 -4.42 15.03
CA ASP A 304 8.02 -3.25 14.17
C ASP A 304 6.61 -2.75 13.89
N GLU A 305 6.46 -1.45 13.65
CA GLU A 305 5.15 -0.82 13.38
C GLU A 305 4.08 -1.20 14.41
N ILE A 306 4.42 -1.07 15.70
CA ILE A 306 3.51 -1.45 16.80
C ILE A 306 2.18 -0.70 16.75
N ASP A 307 2.14 0.48 16.14
CA ASP A 307 0.95 1.29 15.94
C ASP A 307 -0.12 0.60 15.06
N ALA A 308 0.25 -0.40 14.26
CA ALA A 308 -0.72 -1.23 13.54
C ALA A 308 -1.68 -1.96 14.49
N VAL A 309 -1.21 -2.37 15.68
CA VAL A 309 -1.98 -3.11 16.69
C VAL A 309 -2.30 -2.24 17.90
N GLY A 310 -1.35 -1.38 18.29
CA GLY A 310 -1.34 -0.62 19.53
C GLY A 310 -2.11 0.70 19.50
N ARG A 311 -2.88 1.00 18.48
CA ARG A 311 -3.62 2.27 18.35
C ARG A 311 -4.72 2.40 19.41
N GLN A 312 -4.95 3.63 19.90
CA GLN A 312 -6.04 3.97 20.84
C GLN A 312 -7.42 3.52 20.34
N ARG A 313 -8.27 3.10 21.26
CA ARG A 313 -9.63 2.65 21.01
C ARG A 313 -10.48 3.79 20.47
N GLY A 314 -11.00 3.64 19.26
CA GLY A 314 -11.94 4.58 18.66
C GLY A 314 -13.37 4.05 18.78
N ALA A 315 -14.35 4.95 18.99
CA ALA A 315 -15.77 4.62 18.95
C ALA A 315 -16.23 4.42 17.50
N GLY A 316 -15.72 3.40 16.79
CA GLY A 316 -16.06 3.09 15.40
C GLY A 316 -16.97 1.86 15.31
N LEU A 317 -18.11 2.00 14.64
CA LEU A 317 -19.05 0.92 14.28
C LEU A 317 -18.48 0.10 13.11
N GLY A 318 -17.66 -0.95 13.39
CA GLY A 318 -17.18 -1.83 12.32
C GLY A 318 -16.40 -3.05 12.85
N GLY A 319 -16.77 -4.24 12.40
CA GLY A 319 -16.30 -5.56 12.89
C GLY A 319 -14.81 -5.89 12.70
N GLY A 320 -13.96 -4.98 12.18
CA GLY A 320 -12.50 -5.14 12.11
C GLY A 320 -11.76 -4.62 13.36
N HIS A 321 -12.48 -4.00 14.31
CA HIS A 321 -11.88 -3.47 15.54
C HIS A 321 -11.69 -4.54 16.61
N ASP A 322 -12.59 -5.53 16.68
CA ASP A 322 -12.60 -6.55 17.73
C ASP A 322 -11.35 -7.42 17.72
N GLU A 323 -10.84 -7.79 16.54
CA GLU A 323 -9.64 -8.61 16.43
C GLU A 323 -8.38 -7.86 16.87
N ARG A 324 -8.25 -6.60 16.44
CA ARG A 324 -7.11 -5.75 16.85
C ARG A 324 -7.10 -5.53 18.36
N GLU A 325 -8.26 -5.24 18.97
CA GLU A 325 -8.37 -5.09 20.42
C GLU A 325 -8.06 -6.39 21.15
N GLN A 326 -8.52 -7.53 20.65
CA GLN A 326 -8.20 -8.83 21.24
C GLN A 326 -6.70 -9.12 21.18
N THR A 327 -6.06 -8.78 20.06
CA THR A 327 -4.62 -8.94 19.88
C THR A 327 -3.83 -8.00 20.78
N LEU A 328 -4.23 -6.72 20.90
CA LEU A 328 -3.64 -5.78 21.84
C LEU A 328 -3.77 -6.26 23.27
N ASN A 329 -4.97 -6.68 23.69
CA ASN A 329 -5.18 -7.20 25.03
C ASN A 329 -4.31 -8.44 25.31
N GLN A 330 -4.13 -9.35 24.34
CA GLN A 330 -3.24 -10.47 24.48
C GLN A 330 -1.77 -10.03 24.63
N LEU A 331 -1.33 -9.04 23.84
CA LEU A 331 0.01 -8.47 23.98
C LEU A 331 0.25 -7.90 25.38
N LEU A 332 -0.72 -7.14 25.92
CA LEU A 332 -0.65 -6.58 27.26
C LEU A 332 -0.58 -7.69 28.32
N VAL A 333 -1.38 -8.75 28.18
CA VAL A 333 -1.36 -9.92 29.10
C VAL A 333 -0.01 -10.64 29.06
N GLU A 334 0.56 -10.85 27.88
CA GLU A 334 1.88 -11.50 27.78
C GLU A 334 3.00 -10.64 28.35
N MET A 335 2.93 -9.31 28.17
CA MET A 335 3.91 -8.37 28.77
C MET A 335 3.78 -8.31 30.30
N ASP A 336 2.56 -8.28 30.83
CA ASP A 336 2.29 -8.31 32.27
C ASP A 336 2.64 -9.67 32.93
N GLY A 337 2.73 -10.73 32.11
CA GLY A 337 3.05 -12.10 32.54
C GLY A 337 4.55 -12.42 32.58
N PHE A 338 5.43 -11.42 32.49
CA PHE A 338 6.86 -11.62 32.72
C PHE A 338 7.19 -11.42 34.21
N ASP A 339 7.90 -12.38 34.78
CA ASP A 339 8.56 -12.20 36.08
C ASP A 339 9.80 -11.31 35.91
N ALA A 340 10.16 -10.57 36.96
CA ALA A 340 11.27 -9.62 36.97
C ALA A 340 12.64 -10.25 36.55
N ASN A 341 12.73 -11.57 36.47
CA ASN A 341 13.94 -12.33 36.19
C ASN A 341 13.88 -13.10 34.87
N ASP A 342 12.82 -12.97 34.08
CA ASP A 342 12.60 -13.81 32.87
C ASP A 342 13.60 -13.56 31.72
N GLY A 343 14.47 -12.56 31.79
CA GLY A 343 15.53 -12.34 30.78
C GLY A 343 15.02 -12.08 29.35
N VAL A 344 13.71 -11.85 29.16
CA VAL A 344 13.10 -11.49 27.88
C VAL A 344 12.82 -10.00 27.87
N ILE A 345 13.31 -9.28 26.87
CA ILE A 345 13.03 -7.87 26.67
C ILE A 345 12.20 -7.69 25.41
N VAL A 346 11.10 -6.95 25.52
CA VAL A 346 10.25 -6.59 24.39
C VAL A 346 10.68 -5.24 23.87
N MET A 347 11.17 -5.17 22.64
CA MET A 347 11.42 -3.91 21.94
C MET A 347 10.34 -3.67 20.91
N ALA A 348 9.86 -2.45 20.78
CA ALA A 348 8.94 -2.09 19.70
C ALA A 348 9.39 -0.82 19.00
N ALA A 349 9.00 -0.66 17.74
CA ALA A 349 9.25 0.55 16.98
C ALA A 349 7.94 1.16 16.46
N THR A 350 7.87 2.48 16.46
CA THR A 350 6.77 3.23 15.88
C THR A 350 7.24 4.56 15.29
N ASN A 351 6.57 5.01 14.25
CA ASN A 351 6.75 6.36 13.72
C ASN A 351 5.78 7.36 14.39
N ARG A 352 4.77 6.85 15.13
CA ARG A 352 3.68 7.64 15.71
C ARG A 352 3.36 7.18 17.13
N ALA A 353 4.12 7.66 18.08
CA ALA A 353 3.86 7.39 19.50
C ALA A 353 2.55 8.05 20.01
N ASP A 354 2.13 9.14 19.38
CA ASP A 354 0.92 9.91 19.67
C ASP A 354 -0.38 9.10 19.59
N ILE A 355 -0.44 8.13 18.67
CA ILE A 355 -1.64 7.32 18.46
C ILE A 355 -1.69 6.04 19.29
N LEU A 356 -0.62 5.72 20.05
CA LEU A 356 -0.56 4.49 20.83
C LEU A 356 -1.51 4.54 22.04
N ASP A 357 -2.09 3.38 22.35
CA ASP A 357 -2.90 3.21 23.56
C ASP A 357 -2.01 3.43 24.81
N LYS A 358 -2.46 4.32 25.68
CA LYS A 358 -1.77 4.66 26.93
C LYS A 358 -1.50 3.45 27.83
N ALA A 359 -2.26 2.36 27.66
CA ALA A 359 -2.03 1.12 28.35
C ALA A 359 -0.67 0.48 28.02
N LEU A 360 -0.17 0.64 26.79
CA LEU A 360 1.15 0.16 26.38
C LEU A 360 2.29 0.90 27.06
N LEU A 361 2.09 2.17 27.40
CA LEU A 361 3.10 3.06 27.98
C LEU A 361 3.10 3.04 29.52
N ARG A 362 2.35 2.12 30.15
CA ARG A 362 2.35 1.99 31.62
C ARG A 362 3.61 1.28 32.10
N PRO A 363 4.10 1.62 33.32
CA PRO A 363 5.20 0.89 33.94
C PRO A 363 4.98 -0.62 33.98
N GLY A 364 6.03 -1.38 33.67
CA GLY A 364 5.97 -2.84 33.48
C GLY A 364 5.68 -3.30 32.08
N ARG A 365 5.46 -2.38 31.11
CA ARG A 365 5.26 -2.64 29.69
C ARG A 365 6.34 -1.92 28.88
N PHE A 366 6.00 -0.92 28.02
CA PHE A 366 6.98 -0.05 27.39
C PHE A 366 7.29 1.12 28.32
N ASP A 367 8.06 0.86 29.33
CA ASP A 367 8.41 1.80 30.38
C ASP A 367 9.64 2.67 30.07
N ARG A 368 10.40 2.29 29.02
CA ARG A 368 11.48 3.11 28.46
C ARG A 368 11.15 3.50 27.03
N GLN A 369 11.27 4.79 26.72
CA GLN A 369 11.12 5.31 25.37
C GLN A 369 12.45 5.90 24.93
N VAL A 370 12.96 5.44 23.79
CA VAL A 370 14.18 5.94 23.15
C VAL A 370 13.77 6.64 21.87
N TYR A 371 14.05 7.94 21.80
CA TYR A 371 13.73 8.76 20.63
C TYR A 371 14.87 8.71 19.62
N VAL A 372 14.63 8.11 18.44
CA VAL A 372 15.60 8.00 17.35
C VAL A 372 15.30 9.09 16.33
N GLY A 373 15.99 10.22 16.49
CA GLY A 373 15.82 11.41 15.66
C GLY A 373 16.44 11.29 14.25
N LEU A 374 16.30 12.37 13.48
CA LEU A 374 17.09 12.52 12.25
C LEU A 374 18.55 12.80 12.65
N PRO A 375 19.54 12.26 11.90
CA PRO A 375 20.95 12.43 12.23
C PRO A 375 21.40 13.88 11.99
N ASP A 376 22.26 14.39 12.87
CA ASP A 376 22.97 15.64 12.69
C ASP A 376 24.05 15.55 11.60
N VAL A 377 24.76 16.64 11.30
CA VAL A 377 25.81 16.65 10.27
C VAL A 377 26.86 15.57 10.49
N LYS A 378 27.30 15.37 11.75
CA LYS A 378 28.30 14.36 12.11
C LYS A 378 27.75 12.94 11.90
N GLY A 379 26.53 12.69 12.36
CA GLY A 379 25.83 11.42 12.18
C GLY A 379 25.61 11.10 10.70
N ARG A 380 25.23 12.09 9.88
CA ARG A 380 25.09 11.90 8.43
C ARG A 380 26.43 11.54 7.77
N GLU A 381 27.53 12.18 8.17
CA GLU A 381 28.87 11.82 7.66
C GLU A 381 29.24 10.37 8.03
N GLU A 382 28.98 9.95 9.25
CA GLU A 382 29.24 8.59 9.72
C GLU A 382 28.37 7.56 8.97
N ILE A 383 27.09 7.85 8.77
CA ILE A 383 26.16 7.01 8.01
C ILE A 383 26.63 6.89 6.54
N LEU A 384 26.98 8.01 5.91
CA LEU A 384 27.53 8.00 4.54
C LEU A 384 28.79 7.15 4.45
N ARG A 385 29.68 7.22 5.45
CA ARG A 385 30.90 6.40 5.51
C ARG A 385 30.59 4.90 5.56
N VAL A 386 29.53 4.50 6.28
CA VAL A 386 29.07 3.10 6.32
C VAL A 386 28.54 2.66 4.95
N HIS A 387 27.68 3.46 4.30
CA HIS A 387 27.06 3.09 3.02
C HIS A 387 27.99 3.21 1.82
N THR A 388 29.10 3.92 1.94
CA THR A 388 30.13 4.05 0.89
C THR A 388 31.28 3.04 1.01
N LYS A 389 31.36 2.28 2.11
CA LYS A 389 32.46 1.35 2.40
C LYS A 389 32.78 0.36 1.26
N ASN A 390 31.76 -0.08 0.53
CA ASN A 390 31.88 -1.06 -0.58
C ASN A 390 31.67 -0.40 -1.95
N LYS A 391 31.76 0.92 -2.07
CA LYS A 391 31.55 1.64 -3.32
C LYS A 391 32.82 2.45 -3.67
N PRO A 392 33.29 2.41 -4.92
CA PRO A 392 34.44 3.21 -5.34
C PRO A 392 34.04 4.67 -5.44
N LEU A 393 34.65 5.53 -4.63
CA LEU A 393 34.50 6.98 -4.68
C LEU A 393 35.63 7.64 -5.44
N GLY A 394 35.35 8.70 -6.16
CA GLY A 394 36.34 9.56 -6.78
C GLY A 394 37.11 10.40 -5.74
N PRO A 395 38.28 10.93 -6.08
CA PRO A 395 39.10 11.75 -5.17
C PRO A 395 38.45 13.13 -4.88
N ASP A 396 37.50 13.56 -5.69
CA ASP A 396 36.73 14.80 -5.61
C ASP A 396 35.60 14.71 -4.57
N VAL A 397 35.22 13.50 -4.13
CA VAL A 397 34.06 13.29 -3.25
C VAL A 397 34.40 13.56 -1.78
N SER A 398 33.74 14.53 -1.19
CA SER A 398 33.83 14.86 0.23
C SER A 398 32.57 14.45 0.99
N LEU A 399 32.64 13.36 1.80
CA LEU A 399 31.49 12.92 2.62
C LEU A 399 31.02 14.00 3.59
N LYS A 400 31.92 14.85 4.06
CA LYS A 400 31.61 15.96 4.95
C LYS A 400 30.77 17.04 4.23
N THR A 401 31.08 17.35 2.98
CA THR A 401 30.30 18.27 2.15
C THR A 401 28.91 17.70 1.90
N ILE A 402 28.84 16.42 1.51
CA ILE A 402 27.59 15.72 1.28
C ILE A 402 26.72 15.69 2.56
N ALA A 403 27.33 15.42 3.72
CA ALA A 403 26.60 15.43 4.99
C ALA A 403 26.01 16.81 5.32
N LYS A 404 26.69 17.90 4.96
CA LYS A 404 26.14 19.26 5.07
C LYS A 404 24.99 19.49 4.10
N SER A 405 25.15 19.06 2.85
CA SER A 405 24.15 19.26 1.79
C SER A 405 22.89 18.39 1.90
N THR A 406 22.86 17.45 2.84
CA THR A 406 21.75 16.52 3.06
C THR A 406 21.04 16.74 4.39
N ALA A 407 20.89 18.02 4.80
CA ALA A 407 20.12 18.38 5.99
C ALA A 407 18.70 17.78 5.92
N GLY A 408 18.23 17.20 7.03
CA GLY A 408 16.91 16.56 7.09
C GLY A 408 16.81 15.17 6.49
N PHE A 409 17.88 14.62 5.91
CA PHE A 409 17.89 13.25 5.40
C PHE A 409 17.97 12.23 6.55
N SER A 410 17.16 11.20 6.45
CA SER A 410 17.26 10.01 7.30
C SER A 410 18.40 9.09 6.84
N GLY A 411 18.74 8.10 7.66
CA GLY A 411 19.71 7.08 7.27
C GLY A 411 19.34 6.33 5.99
N ALA A 412 18.05 6.07 5.77
CA ALA A 412 17.55 5.43 4.55
C ALA A 412 17.66 6.34 3.32
N ASP A 413 17.45 7.65 3.48
CA ASP A 413 17.61 8.61 2.39
C ASP A 413 19.07 8.71 1.96
N LEU A 414 20.00 8.69 2.92
CA LEU A 414 21.45 8.68 2.65
C LEU A 414 21.92 7.38 1.96
N GLU A 415 21.37 6.24 2.37
CA GLU A 415 21.60 4.96 1.67
C GLU A 415 21.13 5.03 0.22
N ASN A 416 19.90 5.51 0.02
CA ASN A 416 19.30 5.69 -1.30
C ASN A 416 20.09 6.68 -2.16
N LEU A 417 20.54 7.80 -1.60
CA LEU A 417 21.38 8.78 -2.27
C LEU A 417 22.65 8.13 -2.84
N VAL A 418 23.38 7.42 -2.00
CA VAL A 418 24.64 6.75 -2.41
C VAL A 418 24.40 5.63 -3.42
N ASN A 419 23.27 4.94 -3.31
CA ASN A 419 22.87 3.92 -4.28
C ASN A 419 22.49 4.55 -5.64
N GLU A 420 21.72 5.63 -5.65
CA GLU A 420 21.35 6.35 -6.87
C GLU A 420 22.59 6.97 -7.56
N ALA A 421 23.53 7.51 -6.80
CA ALA A 421 24.80 8.00 -7.33
C ALA A 421 25.61 6.89 -8.01
N ALA A 422 25.64 5.69 -7.40
CA ALA A 422 26.31 4.52 -7.99
C ALA A 422 25.62 4.08 -9.30
N LEU A 423 24.28 4.07 -9.34
CA LEU A 423 23.52 3.77 -10.55
C LEU A 423 23.76 4.79 -11.66
N LEU A 424 23.84 6.09 -11.32
CA LEU A 424 24.17 7.14 -12.28
C LEU A 424 25.57 7.00 -12.84
N ALA A 425 26.57 6.75 -11.98
CA ALA A 425 27.95 6.50 -12.39
C ALA A 425 28.06 5.28 -13.32
N ALA A 426 27.40 4.17 -12.97
CA ALA A 426 27.37 2.97 -13.81
C ALA A 426 26.72 3.23 -15.18
N ARG A 427 25.60 3.97 -15.22
CA ARG A 427 24.91 4.36 -16.48
C ARG A 427 25.79 5.22 -17.38
N LYS A 428 26.63 6.07 -16.80
CA LYS A 428 27.60 6.89 -17.52
C LYS A 428 28.91 6.14 -17.85
N GLY A 429 29.02 4.87 -17.52
CA GLY A 429 30.22 4.04 -17.76
C GLY A 429 31.43 4.43 -16.90
N LYS A 430 31.24 5.17 -15.80
CA LYS A 430 32.32 5.56 -14.88
C LYS A 430 32.75 4.40 -13.99
N LYS A 431 34.02 4.37 -13.56
CA LYS A 431 34.58 3.36 -12.66
C LYS A 431 34.43 3.73 -11.18
N ALA A 432 34.15 4.98 -10.89
CA ALA A 432 34.00 5.53 -9.55
C ALA A 432 32.84 6.56 -9.54
N ILE A 433 32.25 6.73 -8.36
CA ILE A 433 31.23 7.76 -8.11
C ILE A 433 31.96 9.08 -7.89
N THR A 434 31.66 10.10 -8.68
CA THR A 434 32.23 11.43 -8.55
C THR A 434 31.21 12.43 -8.01
N GLU A 435 31.66 13.65 -7.60
CA GLU A 435 30.78 14.65 -7.01
C GLU A 435 29.54 14.97 -7.86
N PRO A 436 29.63 15.14 -9.21
CA PRO A 436 28.47 15.40 -10.04
C PRO A 436 27.38 14.31 -10.02
N GLU A 437 27.75 13.03 -9.83
CA GLU A 437 26.77 11.95 -9.68
C GLU A 437 26.06 11.99 -8.33
N ILE A 438 26.76 12.39 -7.28
CA ILE A 438 26.17 12.54 -5.94
C ILE A 438 25.22 13.74 -5.91
N GLU A 439 25.63 14.86 -6.49
CA GLU A 439 24.78 16.04 -6.59
C GLU A 439 23.49 15.75 -7.36
N GLU A 440 23.59 15.14 -8.54
CA GLU A 440 22.43 14.73 -9.33
C GLU A 440 21.55 13.70 -8.60
N ALA A 441 22.16 12.76 -7.86
CA ALA A 441 21.43 11.81 -7.04
C ALA A 441 20.70 12.51 -5.88
N SER A 442 21.32 13.50 -5.23
CA SER A 442 20.71 14.29 -4.16
C SER A 442 19.45 15.00 -4.66
N ILE A 443 19.56 15.68 -5.81
CA ILE A 443 18.43 16.35 -6.45
C ILE A 443 17.34 15.31 -6.84
N LYS A 444 17.73 14.15 -7.37
CA LYS A 444 16.79 13.11 -7.73
C LYS A 444 16.02 12.54 -6.54
N VAL A 445 16.66 12.42 -5.38
CA VAL A 445 16.01 11.94 -4.15
C VAL A 445 14.98 12.97 -3.64
N VAL A 446 15.31 14.27 -3.70
CA VAL A 446 14.44 15.35 -3.22
C VAL A 446 13.32 15.69 -4.22
N ALA A 447 13.69 15.95 -5.49
CA ALA A 447 12.80 16.51 -6.53
C ALA A 447 12.29 15.45 -7.52
N GLY A 448 12.80 14.22 -7.46
CA GLY A 448 12.45 13.16 -8.40
C GLY A 448 13.26 13.17 -9.71
N PRO A 449 13.00 12.23 -10.62
CA PRO A 449 13.72 12.11 -11.87
C PRO A 449 13.36 13.21 -12.87
N GLU A 450 14.34 13.61 -13.71
CA GLU A 450 14.11 14.54 -14.82
C GLU A 450 13.12 13.99 -15.85
N LYS A 451 12.20 14.85 -16.30
CA LYS A 451 11.24 14.54 -17.38
C LYS A 451 11.74 15.05 -18.73
N LYS A 452 12.75 14.41 -19.29
CA LYS A 452 13.37 14.82 -20.57
C LYS A 452 12.45 14.72 -21.79
N SER A 453 11.37 13.95 -21.70
CA SER A 453 10.42 13.77 -22.81
C SER A 453 9.30 14.81 -22.85
N ARG A 454 9.18 15.68 -21.83
CA ARG A 454 8.17 16.73 -21.81
C ARG A 454 8.61 17.86 -22.74
N VAL A 455 7.78 18.17 -23.71
CA VAL A 455 7.96 19.37 -24.55
C VAL A 455 7.46 20.55 -23.74
N VAL A 456 8.38 21.47 -23.38
CA VAL A 456 8.07 22.71 -22.66
C VAL A 456 7.99 23.82 -23.70
N THR A 457 6.91 24.58 -23.71
CA THR A 457 6.76 25.75 -24.62
C THR A 457 7.61 26.93 -24.12
N ASP A 458 7.98 27.84 -25.01
CA ASP A 458 8.73 29.04 -24.61
C ASP A 458 7.97 29.88 -23.57
N ALA A 459 6.65 29.92 -23.65
CA ALA A 459 5.81 30.60 -22.67
C ALA A 459 5.90 29.92 -21.28
N GLU A 460 5.81 28.59 -21.21
CA GLU A 460 6.00 27.85 -19.95
C GLU A 460 7.41 28.00 -19.42
N LYS A 461 8.42 27.96 -20.29
CA LYS A 461 9.82 28.17 -19.92
C LYS A 461 10.05 29.56 -19.31
N ARG A 462 9.47 30.57 -19.92
CA ARG A 462 9.51 31.93 -19.41
C ARG A 462 8.82 32.06 -18.06
N LEU A 463 7.60 31.50 -17.93
CA LEU A 463 6.84 31.50 -16.69
C LEU A 463 7.63 30.86 -15.55
N THR A 464 8.12 29.63 -15.76
CA THR A 464 8.91 28.91 -14.75
C THR A 464 10.19 29.64 -14.40
N SER A 465 10.88 30.27 -15.39
CA SER A 465 12.11 31.02 -15.14
C SER A 465 11.90 32.21 -14.20
N TYR A 466 10.82 32.97 -14.38
CA TYR A 466 10.49 34.08 -13.49
C TYR A 466 10.01 33.61 -12.13
N HIS A 467 9.25 32.49 -12.08
CA HIS A 467 8.79 31.89 -10.85
C HIS A 467 9.97 31.46 -9.97
N GLU A 468 10.89 30.65 -10.50
CA GLU A 468 12.06 30.16 -9.75
C GLU A 468 13.04 31.30 -9.40
N ALA A 469 13.23 32.27 -10.31
CA ALA A 469 14.01 33.46 -10.01
C ALA A 469 13.39 34.32 -8.89
N GLY A 470 12.05 34.37 -8.82
CA GLY A 470 11.31 35.01 -7.75
C GLY A 470 11.62 34.41 -6.38
N HIS A 471 11.56 33.08 -6.27
CA HIS A 471 11.96 32.39 -5.05
C HIS A 471 13.42 32.65 -4.66
N ALA A 472 14.33 32.54 -5.62
CA ALA A 472 15.76 32.70 -5.36
C ALA A 472 16.10 34.10 -4.86
N ILE A 473 15.54 35.17 -5.49
CA ILE A 473 15.83 36.56 -5.13
C ILE A 473 15.20 36.91 -3.78
N THR A 474 13.95 36.53 -3.53
CA THR A 474 13.33 36.79 -2.23
C THR A 474 14.11 36.10 -1.11
N GLY A 475 14.53 34.83 -1.31
CA GLY A 475 15.38 34.11 -0.36
C GLY A 475 16.74 34.80 -0.12
N TYR A 476 17.38 35.31 -1.18
CA TYR A 476 18.68 35.99 -1.09
C TYR A 476 18.66 37.26 -0.21
N PHE A 477 17.58 38.03 -0.25
CA PHE A 477 17.41 39.23 0.56
C PHE A 477 16.80 38.98 1.94
N CYS A 478 16.36 37.76 2.24
CA CYS A 478 15.95 37.35 3.58
C CYS A 478 17.19 36.98 4.42
N LYS A 479 17.30 37.57 5.61
CA LYS A 479 18.53 37.47 6.45
C LYS A 479 18.72 36.08 7.10
N THR A 480 17.63 35.43 7.41
CA THR A 480 17.64 34.11 8.12
C THR A 480 17.38 32.94 7.19
N HIS A 481 17.17 33.23 5.91
CA HIS A 481 16.91 32.19 4.91
C HIS A 481 18.23 31.54 4.45
N ASP A 482 18.18 30.25 4.15
CA ASP A 482 19.35 29.49 3.69
C ASP A 482 19.79 29.97 2.29
N PRO A 483 21.11 29.90 1.96
CA PRO A 483 21.61 30.29 0.66
C PRO A 483 21.09 29.36 -0.45
N VAL A 484 20.94 29.96 -1.64
CA VAL A 484 20.55 29.21 -2.85
C VAL A 484 21.69 28.29 -3.26
N HIS A 485 21.41 27.01 -3.38
CA HIS A 485 22.34 26.00 -3.86
C HIS A 485 22.23 25.82 -5.38
N GLN A 486 21.00 25.75 -5.88
CA GLN A 486 20.73 25.54 -7.30
C GLN A 486 19.34 26.00 -7.67
N ILE A 487 19.21 26.55 -8.88
CA ILE A 487 17.94 26.88 -9.52
C ILE A 487 17.84 26.08 -10.82
N SER A 488 16.70 25.45 -11.07
CA SER A 488 16.48 24.69 -12.31
C SER A 488 15.03 24.81 -12.78
N ILE A 489 14.87 25.03 -14.09
CA ILE A 489 13.57 25.02 -14.77
C ILE A 489 13.32 23.72 -15.55
N ILE A 490 14.16 22.71 -15.34
CA ILE A 490 13.98 21.39 -15.93
C ILE A 490 12.89 20.65 -15.12
N PRO A 491 11.79 20.20 -15.75
CA PRO A 491 10.71 19.55 -15.03
C PRO A 491 11.16 18.26 -14.34
N ARG A 492 10.81 18.12 -13.04
CA ARG A 492 11.08 16.93 -12.24
C ARG A 492 9.82 16.50 -11.46
N GLY A 493 9.53 15.21 -11.39
CA GLY A 493 8.35 14.73 -10.69
C GLY A 493 7.06 15.45 -11.14
N SER A 494 6.38 16.16 -10.23
CA SER A 494 5.20 17.00 -10.51
C SER A 494 5.57 18.49 -10.73
N ALA A 495 6.81 18.90 -10.41
CA ALA A 495 7.24 20.28 -10.48
C ALA A 495 7.69 20.68 -11.89
N GLY A 496 7.41 21.94 -12.28
CA GLY A 496 7.88 22.56 -13.52
C GLY A 496 9.34 23.00 -13.43
N GLY A 497 9.78 23.41 -12.25
CA GLY A 497 11.14 23.80 -11.87
C GLY A 497 11.33 23.60 -10.38
N PHE A 498 12.47 24.00 -9.85
CA PHE A 498 12.74 24.05 -8.41
C PHE A 498 13.88 25.00 -8.08
N THR A 499 13.79 25.62 -6.91
CA THR A 499 14.87 26.36 -6.28
C THR A 499 15.28 25.62 -5.01
N MET A 500 16.53 25.17 -4.95
CA MET A 500 17.09 24.41 -3.85
C MET A 500 17.92 25.31 -2.94
N TYR A 501 17.63 25.26 -1.65
CA TYR A 501 18.38 25.94 -0.62
C TYR A 501 19.18 24.96 0.21
N LEU A 502 20.34 25.38 0.69
CA LEU A 502 21.21 24.51 1.45
C LEU A 502 21.47 25.13 2.83
N PRO A 503 20.99 24.49 3.91
CA PRO A 503 21.24 24.96 5.25
C PRO A 503 22.74 24.94 5.58
N GLU A 504 23.28 26.05 6.06
CA GLU A 504 24.66 26.09 6.57
C GLU A 504 24.80 25.35 7.90
N LYS A 505 23.74 25.29 8.69
CA LYS A 505 23.67 24.68 10.01
C LYS A 505 22.33 23.98 10.18
N ASP A 506 22.29 22.92 10.99
CA ASP A 506 21.04 22.29 11.41
C ASP A 506 20.47 23.08 12.61
N PRO A 507 19.44 23.94 12.43
CA PRO A 507 18.92 24.74 13.53
C PRO A 507 18.08 23.88 14.48
N SER A 508 18.40 23.94 15.77
CA SER A 508 17.57 23.27 16.80
C SER A 508 16.23 23.98 17.04
N TYR A 509 16.15 25.28 16.72
CA TYR A 509 14.95 26.10 16.90
C TYR A 509 14.74 27.01 15.69
N VAL A 510 13.48 27.18 15.29
CA VAL A 510 13.08 28.12 14.23
C VAL A 510 12.44 29.33 14.89
N THR A 511 12.90 30.53 14.55
CA THR A 511 12.37 31.78 15.09
C THR A 511 11.15 32.28 14.31
N LYS A 512 10.33 33.18 14.92
CA LYS A 512 9.21 33.85 14.23
C LYS A 512 9.68 34.53 12.94
N THR A 513 10.84 35.23 12.99
CA THR A 513 11.42 35.92 11.83
C THR A 513 11.76 34.92 10.72
N ALA A 514 12.39 33.80 11.03
CA ALA A 514 12.75 32.80 10.04
C ALA A 514 11.51 32.15 9.40
N MET A 515 10.42 31.95 10.15
CA MET A 515 9.16 31.45 9.59
C MET A 515 8.51 32.48 8.66
N ASN A 516 8.50 33.75 9.05
CA ASN A 516 7.99 34.83 8.19
C ASN A 516 8.82 34.96 6.90
N GLU A 517 10.15 34.96 6.98
CA GLU A 517 11.02 35.02 5.81
C GLU A 517 10.85 33.79 4.90
N ASN A 518 10.59 32.62 5.46
CA ASN A 518 10.24 31.43 4.68
C ASN A 518 8.92 31.61 3.91
N ILE A 519 7.89 32.22 4.53
CA ILE A 519 6.63 32.55 3.85
C ILE A 519 6.88 33.55 2.71
N VAL A 520 7.68 34.61 2.94
CA VAL A 520 8.08 35.59 1.92
C VAL A 520 8.74 34.89 0.73
N CYS A 521 9.66 33.96 1.00
CA CYS A 521 10.34 33.20 -0.04
C CYS A 521 9.36 32.32 -0.83
N LEU A 522 8.46 31.59 -0.15
CA LEU A 522 7.44 30.76 -0.80
C LEU A 522 6.49 31.56 -1.70
N LEU A 523 6.21 32.81 -1.35
CA LEU A 523 5.36 33.71 -2.16
C LEU A 523 6.09 34.33 -3.33
N GLY A 524 7.45 34.34 -3.30
CA GLY A 524 8.30 35.00 -4.30
C GLY A 524 8.02 34.63 -5.74
N GLY A 525 7.80 33.32 -6.01
CA GLY A 525 7.49 32.84 -7.36
C GLY A 525 6.20 33.42 -7.91
N ARG A 526 5.11 33.38 -7.13
CA ARG A 526 3.81 33.96 -7.53
C ARG A 526 3.86 35.46 -7.73
N VAL A 527 4.59 36.18 -6.87
CA VAL A 527 4.75 37.62 -6.96
C VAL A 527 5.55 38.01 -8.23
N ALA A 528 6.59 37.22 -8.57
CA ALA A 528 7.35 37.42 -9.80
C ALA A 528 6.49 37.21 -11.05
N GLU A 529 5.64 36.19 -11.08
CA GLU A 529 4.67 35.99 -12.16
C GLU A 529 3.77 37.21 -12.32
N GLN A 530 3.18 37.73 -11.25
CA GLN A 530 2.27 38.86 -11.30
C GLN A 530 2.96 40.16 -11.76
N LEU A 531 4.20 40.40 -11.30
CA LEU A 531 4.92 41.64 -11.65
C LEU A 531 5.40 41.70 -13.10
N VAL A 532 5.69 40.53 -13.71
CA VAL A 532 6.34 40.49 -15.03
C VAL A 532 5.44 39.97 -16.14
N LEU A 533 4.49 39.07 -15.80
CA LEU A 533 3.62 38.42 -16.77
C LEU A 533 2.19 38.98 -16.76
N ASP A 534 1.88 39.89 -15.82
CA ASP A 534 0.54 40.45 -15.57
C ASP A 534 -0.55 39.38 -15.39
N ASP A 535 -0.13 38.13 -15.08
CA ASP A 535 -0.99 36.99 -14.87
C ASP A 535 -0.37 36.05 -13.80
N ILE A 536 -1.17 35.12 -13.30
CA ILE A 536 -0.77 34.18 -12.25
C ILE A 536 -1.14 32.76 -12.66
N SER A 537 -0.27 31.81 -12.38
CA SER A 537 -0.47 30.40 -12.73
C SER A 537 -0.90 29.54 -11.54
N THR A 538 -1.37 28.34 -11.85
CA THR A 538 -1.62 27.30 -10.85
C THR A 538 -0.32 26.65 -10.33
N GLY A 539 0.83 26.99 -10.90
CA GLY A 539 2.14 26.45 -10.51
C GLY A 539 2.47 26.72 -9.05
N ALA A 540 2.10 27.90 -8.55
CA ALA A 540 2.31 28.31 -7.16
C ALA A 540 1.40 27.62 -6.12
N SER A 541 0.58 26.61 -6.49
CA SER A 541 -0.40 26.01 -5.57
C SER A 541 0.26 25.33 -4.36
N ASN A 542 1.37 24.64 -4.56
CA ASN A 542 2.12 23.99 -3.48
C ASN A 542 2.77 25.01 -2.53
N ASP A 543 3.33 26.10 -3.09
CA ASP A 543 3.97 27.15 -2.30
C ASP A 543 2.96 27.89 -1.45
N LEU A 544 1.79 28.19 -2.00
CA LEU A 544 0.66 28.76 -1.25
C LEU A 544 0.19 27.83 -0.13
N GLN A 545 0.11 26.54 -0.39
CA GLN A 545 -0.28 25.56 0.63
C GLN A 545 0.74 25.56 1.78
N ARG A 546 2.03 25.44 1.48
CA ARG A 546 3.12 25.44 2.46
C ARG A 546 3.19 26.76 3.24
N ALA A 547 3.05 27.89 2.57
CA ALA A 547 3.01 29.21 3.21
C ALA A 547 1.82 29.30 4.19
N THR A 548 0.62 28.87 3.79
CA THR A 548 -0.57 28.87 4.62
C THR A 548 -0.42 27.94 5.83
N ASP A 549 0.13 26.74 5.62
CA ASP A 549 0.36 25.77 6.72
C ASP A 549 1.37 26.33 7.73
N THR A 550 2.42 27.02 7.24
CA THR A 550 3.41 27.70 8.10
C THR A 550 2.75 28.83 8.90
N ALA A 551 1.99 29.71 8.27
CA ALA A 551 1.27 30.78 8.93
C ALA A 551 0.26 30.24 9.97
N ARG A 552 -0.47 29.19 9.64
CA ARG A 552 -1.38 28.50 10.55
C ARG A 552 -0.64 27.94 11.76
N ALA A 553 0.50 27.27 11.55
CA ALA A 553 1.32 26.75 12.65
C ALA A 553 1.86 27.86 13.57
N MET A 554 2.25 29.02 13.00
CA MET A 554 2.68 30.18 13.77
C MET A 554 1.59 30.68 14.72
N VAL A 555 0.34 30.75 14.24
CA VAL A 555 -0.79 31.25 15.03
C VAL A 555 -1.28 30.21 16.03
N THR A 556 -1.50 28.96 15.57
CA THR A 556 -2.22 27.96 16.37
C THR A 556 -1.31 27.07 17.22
N ARG A 557 -0.08 26.80 16.79
CA ARG A 557 0.82 25.84 17.43
C ARG A 557 1.93 26.52 18.23
N TYR A 558 2.51 27.59 17.70
CA TYR A 558 3.67 28.24 18.32
C TYR A 558 3.32 29.51 19.11
N GLY A 559 2.09 30.02 19.01
CA GLY A 559 1.64 31.21 19.72
C GLY A 559 2.43 32.46 19.33
N PHE A 560 2.80 32.59 18.03
CA PHE A 560 3.59 33.71 17.53
C PHE A 560 2.76 34.96 17.14
N SER A 561 1.43 34.88 17.26
CA SER A 561 0.54 36.01 17.05
C SER A 561 0.48 36.88 18.30
N GLU A 562 0.61 38.21 18.12
CA GLU A 562 0.44 39.16 19.23
C GLU A 562 -1.04 39.32 19.62
N ARG A 563 -1.95 39.24 18.64
CA ARG A 563 -3.41 39.35 18.84
C ARG A 563 -3.97 38.14 19.60
N MET A 564 -3.55 36.94 19.19
CA MET A 564 -4.02 35.69 19.78
C MET A 564 -3.28 35.30 21.07
N GLY A 565 -2.11 35.92 21.33
CA GLY A 565 -1.25 35.63 22.48
C GLY A 565 -0.54 34.26 22.40
N PRO A 566 0.27 33.93 23.43
CA PRO A 566 1.03 32.69 23.48
C PRO A 566 0.14 31.49 23.91
N VAL A 567 -0.87 31.19 23.13
CA VAL A 567 -1.86 30.14 23.36
C VAL A 567 -1.83 29.12 22.23
N VAL A 568 -1.95 27.84 22.55
CA VAL A 568 -2.09 26.76 21.55
C VAL A 568 -3.57 26.53 21.27
N TYR A 569 -3.97 26.69 20.02
CA TYR A 569 -5.34 26.49 19.56
C TYR A 569 -5.45 25.20 18.73
N GLY A 570 -6.34 24.31 19.14
CA GLY A 570 -6.65 23.09 18.40
C GLY A 570 -5.87 21.86 18.91
N THR A 571 -6.44 20.71 18.67
CA THR A 571 -5.77 19.41 18.79
C THR A 571 -4.93 19.15 17.54
N ASP A 572 -3.82 18.45 17.71
CA ASP A 572 -2.90 18.09 16.61
C ASP A 572 -3.66 17.56 15.38
N PRO A 573 -3.27 17.98 14.15
CA PRO A 573 -3.86 17.46 12.90
C PRO A 573 -3.75 15.94 12.73
N GLY A 574 -2.96 15.27 13.59
CA GLY A 574 -2.82 13.81 13.66
C GLY A 574 -4.06 13.08 14.20
N GLU A 575 -5.01 13.77 14.83
CA GLU A 575 -6.21 13.16 15.39
C GLU A 575 -7.46 13.19 14.45
N THR A 576 -7.34 13.62 13.21
CA THR A 576 -8.43 13.51 12.23
C THR A 576 -8.67 12.04 11.87
N PHE A 577 -9.54 11.41 12.64
CA PHE A 577 -10.05 10.08 12.39
C PHE A 577 -11.26 10.17 11.46
N LEU A 578 -11.17 9.53 10.29
CA LEU A 578 -12.33 9.25 9.42
C LEU A 578 -13.41 8.49 10.22
N GLY A 579 -14.38 9.18 10.75
CA GLY A 579 -15.47 8.62 11.56
C GLY A 579 -15.85 9.44 12.80
N ARG A 580 -15.07 10.47 13.18
CA ARG A 580 -15.37 11.33 14.33
C ARG A 580 -15.82 12.74 13.95
N ASP A 581 -15.97 13.00 12.65
CA ASP A 581 -16.34 14.33 12.10
C ASP A 581 -17.76 14.82 12.45
N PHE A 582 -18.53 14.02 13.17
CA PHE A 582 -19.90 14.42 13.53
C PHE A 582 -20.05 14.98 14.96
N GLY A 583 -18.96 15.26 15.70
CA GLY A 583 -19.12 15.67 17.08
C GLY A 583 -17.96 16.33 17.84
N GLN A 584 -16.77 16.49 17.28
CA GLN A 584 -15.73 17.27 17.94
C GLN A 584 -15.71 18.69 17.38
N GLY A 585 -16.28 19.61 18.14
CA GLY A 585 -16.09 21.04 17.92
C GLY A 585 -14.59 21.37 17.94
N LYS A 586 -14.20 22.39 17.19
CA LYS A 586 -12.83 22.91 16.98
C LYS A 586 -12.08 23.24 18.30
N GLY A 587 -12.49 22.81 19.45
CA GLY A 587 -11.88 23.12 20.76
C GLY A 587 -11.85 24.61 21.13
N TYR A 588 -12.33 25.48 20.24
CA TYR A 588 -12.41 26.93 20.39
C TYR A 588 -13.67 27.47 19.69
N SER A 589 -14.08 28.70 20.09
CA SER A 589 -15.30 29.34 19.59
C SER A 589 -15.19 29.74 18.12
N GLU A 590 -16.33 29.95 17.44
CA GLU A 590 -16.36 30.47 16.06
C GLU A 590 -15.72 31.87 15.95
N ASN A 591 -15.81 32.69 17.01
CA ASN A 591 -15.12 33.98 17.06
C ASN A 591 -13.59 33.77 17.02
N THR A 592 -13.07 32.87 17.84
CA THR A 592 -11.63 32.51 17.84
C THR A 592 -11.20 31.93 16.49
N ALA A 593 -12.03 31.11 15.84
CA ALA A 593 -11.75 30.62 14.49
C ALA A 593 -11.62 31.76 13.49
N SER A 594 -12.55 32.73 13.55
CA SER A 594 -12.51 33.91 12.68
C SER A 594 -11.25 34.78 12.93
N GLU A 595 -10.85 34.92 14.20
CA GLU A 595 -9.62 35.64 14.57
C GLU A 595 -8.36 34.92 14.04
N ILE A 596 -8.30 33.58 14.14
CA ILE A 596 -7.22 32.76 13.56
C ILE A 596 -7.15 32.94 12.05
N ASP A 597 -8.29 32.89 11.35
CA ASP A 597 -8.34 33.05 9.91
C ASP A 597 -7.93 34.46 9.46
N ASN A 598 -8.28 35.50 10.23
CA ASN A 598 -7.84 36.87 9.98
C ASN A 598 -6.33 37.02 10.20
N GLU A 599 -5.79 36.47 11.27
CA GLU A 599 -4.36 36.53 11.59
C GLU A 599 -3.51 35.81 10.54
N ILE A 600 -3.98 34.63 10.06
CA ILE A 600 -3.32 33.91 8.96
C ILE A 600 -3.31 34.78 7.71
N ARG A 601 -4.43 35.44 7.39
CA ARG A 601 -4.52 36.34 6.22
C ARG A 601 -3.58 37.52 6.37
N ASP A 602 -3.56 38.16 7.54
CA ASP A 602 -2.69 39.31 7.82
C ASP A 602 -1.20 38.94 7.62
N ILE A 603 -0.77 37.76 8.13
CA ILE A 603 0.59 37.22 7.94
C ILE A 603 0.89 37.01 6.44
N MET A 604 -0.05 36.41 5.71
CA MET A 604 0.12 36.13 4.27
C MET A 604 0.20 37.43 3.47
N ASP A 605 -0.66 38.40 3.76
CA ASP A 605 -0.70 39.69 3.06
C ASP A 605 0.57 40.51 3.35
N GLU A 606 1.03 40.57 4.59
CA GLU A 606 2.30 41.24 4.97
C GLU A 606 3.51 40.61 4.27
N SER A 607 3.56 39.28 4.25
CA SER A 607 4.61 38.53 3.58
C SER A 607 4.57 38.71 2.07
N TYR A 608 3.37 38.76 1.48
CA TYR A 608 3.18 39.05 0.06
C TYR A 608 3.68 40.46 -0.33
N GLU A 609 3.32 41.50 0.43
CA GLU A 609 3.79 42.85 0.20
C GLU A 609 5.30 42.99 0.42
N THR A 610 5.87 42.22 1.35
CA THR A 610 7.32 42.17 1.56
C THR A 610 8.03 41.55 0.35
N ALA A 611 7.53 40.42 -0.16
CA ALA A 611 8.06 39.81 -1.38
C ALA A 611 7.94 40.74 -2.60
N ARG A 612 6.80 41.43 -2.72
CA ARG A 612 6.54 42.38 -3.80
C ARG A 612 7.52 43.56 -3.75
N ARG A 613 7.77 44.12 -2.57
CA ARG A 613 8.73 45.17 -2.37
C ARG A 613 10.14 44.72 -2.78
N ILE A 614 10.61 43.57 -2.29
CA ILE A 614 11.94 43.02 -2.62
C ILE A 614 12.09 42.88 -4.13
N LEU A 615 11.13 42.23 -4.80
CA LEU A 615 11.21 41.98 -6.24
C LEU A 615 11.09 43.26 -7.07
N THR A 616 10.32 44.24 -6.61
CA THR A 616 10.22 45.56 -7.29
C THR A 616 11.52 46.34 -7.19
N GLU A 617 12.16 46.35 -6.01
CA GLU A 617 13.46 47.00 -5.79
C GLU A 617 14.58 46.32 -6.61
N HIS A 618 14.47 45.01 -6.87
CA HIS A 618 15.46 44.20 -7.55
C HIS A 618 14.99 43.63 -8.89
N MET A 619 14.17 44.39 -9.61
CA MET A 619 13.60 43.96 -10.89
C MET A 619 14.68 43.70 -11.97
N THR A 620 15.80 44.44 -11.93
CA THR A 620 16.92 44.22 -12.86
C THR A 620 17.58 42.86 -12.65
N GLU A 621 17.80 42.48 -11.40
CA GLU A 621 18.34 41.18 -11.01
C GLU A 621 17.36 40.06 -11.40
N LEU A 622 16.05 40.29 -11.21
CA LEU A 622 15.01 39.32 -11.59
C LEU A 622 15.04 39.03 -13.10
N HIS A 623 15.11 40.08 -13.93
CA HIS A 623 15.21 39.89 -15.38
C HIS A 623 16.51 39.20 -15.78
N ARG A 624 17.63 39.53 -15.11
CA ARG A 624 18.93 38.92 -15.37
C ARG A 624 18.95 37.43 -15.06
N VAL A 625 18.52 37.05 -13.86
CA VAL A 625 18.47 35.62 -13.42
C VAL A 625 17.51 34.85 -14.30
N ALA A 626 16.29 35.35 -14.53
CA ALA A 626 15.32 34.69 -15.39
C ALA A 626 15.82 34.54 -16.84
N GLY A 627 16.51 35.55 -17.37
CA GLY A 627 17.11 35.49 -18.71
C GLY A 627 18.16 34.38 -18.82
N VAL A 628 19.05 34.26 -17.84
CA VAL A 628 20.05 33.20 -17.82
C VAL A 628 19.39 31.80 -17.63
N LEU A 629 18.33 31.70 -16.81
CA LEU A 629 17.57 30.47 -16.67
C LEU A 629 16.90 30.03 -17.98
N MET A 630 16.37 30.97 -18.76
CA MET A 630 15.82 30.66 -20.09
C MET A 630 16.88 30.11 -21.06
N GLU A 631 18.14 30.53 -20.95
CA GLU A 631 19.22 30.07 -21.81
C GLU A 631 19.84 28.75 -21.32
N ARG A 632 20.17 28.69 -20.04
CA ARG A 632 20.96 27.59 -19.46
C ARG A 632 20.12 26.48 -18.80
N GLU A 633 18.85 26.77 -18.50
CA GLU A 633 17.89 25.89 -17.81
C GLU A 633 18.28 25.53 -16.36
N LYS A 634 19.52 25.79 -15.97
CA LYS A 634 20.09 25.48 -14.66
C LYS A 634 21.17 26.51 -14.29
N ILE A 635 21.16 26.95 -13.03
CA ILE A 635 22.13 27.85 -12.45
C ILE A 635 22.58 27.32 -11.10
N SER A 636 23.90 27.24 -10.85
CA SER A 636 24.44 26.91 -9.52
C SER A 636 24.35 28.08 -8.55
N GLY A 637 24.49 27.81 -7.23
CA GLY A 637 24.52 28.87 -6.21
C GLY A 637 25.63 29.90 -6.43
N GLU A 638 26.82 29.46 -6.84
CA GLU A 638 27.95 30.33 -7.13
C GLU A 638 27.66 31.24 -8.34
N GLU A 639 27.07 30.69 -9.41
CA GLU A 639 26.62 31.45 -10.57
C GLU A 639 25.52 32.46 -10.23
N PHE A 640 24.57 32.04 -9.35
CA PHE A 640 23.51 32.91 -8.87
C PHE A 640 24.09 34.09 -8.06
N ASP A 641 25.02 33.83 -7.15
CA ASP A 641 25.69 34.88 -6.37
C ASP A 641 26.46 35.85 -7.28
N ALA A 642 27.14 35.40 -8.34
CA ALA A 642 27.81 36.22 -9.32
C ALA A 642 26.81 37.12 -10.07
N LEU A 643 25.63 36.54 -10.48
CA LEU A 643 24.57 37.32 -11.12
C LEU A 643 24.00 38.38 -10.20
N MET A 644 23.82 38.11 -8.92
CA MET A 644 23.34 39.08 -7.92
C MET A 644 24.34 40.22 -7.72
N LYS A 645 25.64 39.96 -7.83
CA LYS A 645 26.72 40.97 -7.78
C LYS A 645 26.88 41.76 -9.09
N GLY A 646 26.13 41.38 -10.14
CA GLY A 646 26.20 42.06 -11.43
C GLY A 646 27.31 41.58 -12.36
N GLU A 647 27.89 40.43 -12.06
CA GLU A 647 28.92 39.79 -12.89
C GLU A 647 28.28 39.07 -14.10
N ASN A 648 28.95 39.12 -15.25
CA ASN A 648 28.53 38.37 -16.42
C ASN A 648 29.10 36.95 -16.34
N LEU A 649 28.22 35.93 -16.47
CA LEU A 649 28.66 34.57 -16.55
C LEU A 649 29.39 34.27 -17.87
N ALA A 650 30.39 33.38 -17.83
CA ALA A 650 31.08 32.94 -19.05
C ALA A 650 30.07 32.31 -20.04
N PRO A 651 30.27 32.47 -21.37
CA PRO A 651 29.38 31.90 -22.38
C PRO A 651 29.23 30.38 -22.19
N PHE A 652 27.99 29.89 -22.29
CA PHE A 652 27.69 28.45 -22.17
C PHE A 652 28.35 27.69 -23.33
N GLY A 653 29.19 26.65 -23.03
CA GLY A 653 29.79 25.79 -24.04
C GLY A 653 31.29 25.95 -24.28
N LEU A 654 31.98 26.81 -23.53
CA LEU A 654 33.42 26.74 -23.45
C LEU A 654 33.82 25.99 -22.18
N ASP A 655 34.04 24.68 -22.32
CA ASP A 655 34.78 23.90 -21.33
C ASP A 655 36.07 24.64 -21.04
N THR A 656 36.20 25.26 -19.87
CA THR A 656 37.47 25.75 -19.38
C THR A 656 38.36 24.48 -19.24
N PRO A 657 39.44 24.35 -20.02
CA PRO A 657 40.34 23.24 -19.81
C PRO A 657 40.83 23.33 -18.36
N ALA A 658 40.79 22.22 -17.66
CA ALA A 658 41.34 22.10 -16.33
C ALA A 658 42.72 22.77 -16.28
N PRO A 659 43.06 23.55 -15.22
CA PRO A 659 44.34 24.19 -15.13
C PRO A 659 45.45 23.15 -15.33
N ALA A 660 46.25 23.36 -16.36
CA ALA A 660 47.34 22.46 -16.72
C ALA A 660 48.23 22.27 -15.49
N ALA A 661 48.34 21.04 -15.05
CA ALA A 661 49.27 20.66 -14.01
C ALA A 661 50.65 21.24 -14.38
N ALA A 662 51.25 22.00 -13.49
CA ALA A 662 52.59 22.59 -13.66
C ALA A 662 53.55 21.46 -14.07
N PRO A 663 54.43 21.68 -15.06
CA PRO A 663 55.33 20.65 -15.52
C PRO A 663 56.25 20.25 -14.37
N ALA A 664 56.22 18.96 -14.02
CA ALA A 664 57.18 18.36 -13.12
C ALA A 664 58.56 18.58 -13.67
N SER A 665 59.41 19.22 -12.88
CA SER A 665 60.83 19.41 -13.16
C SER A 665 61.48 18.09 -13.54
N ALA A 666 62.11 18.07 -14.74
CA ALA A 666 62.85 16.93 -15.27
C ALA A 666 64.01 16.63 -14.34
N GLU A 667 64.00 15.51 -13.66
CA GLU A 667 65.17 14.87 -13.07
C GLU A 667 66.01 14.28 -14.21
N GLN A 668 67.31 14.62 -14.21
CA GLN A 668 68.30 14.11 -15.15
C GLN A 668 68.52 12.62 -14.93
N PRO A 669 68.76 11.83 -15.98
CA PRO A 669 69.06 10.40 -15.84
C PRO A 669 70.49 10.17 -15.30
N ALA A 670 70.62 9.42 -14.22
CA ALA A 670 71.85 8.92 -13.69
C ALA A 670 72.44 7.86 -14.62
N ALA A 671 73.79 7.89 -14.77
CA ALA A 671 74.56 7.00 -15.62
C ALA A 671 74.57 5.54 -15.12
N PRO A 672 74.78 4.55 -16.01
CA PRO A 672 74.71 3.14 -15.65
C PRO A 672 75.98 2.68 -14.89
N GLU A 673 75.83 2.07 -13.74
CA GLU A 673 76.83 1.32 -13.02
C GLU A 673 77.03 -0.06 -13.67
N GLN A 674 78.35 -0.46 -13.79
CA GLN A 674 78.79 -1.72 -14.33
C GLN A 674 78.62 -2.86 -13.30
N PRO A 675 78.43 -4.10 -13.74
CA PRO A 675 78.29 -5.26 -12.85
C PRO A 675 79.61 -5.71 -12.25
N SER A 676 79.65 -5.91 -10.95
CA SER A 676 80.72 -6.61 -10.23
C SER A 676 80.42 -8.11 -10.09
N GLU A 677 81.39 -8.92 -10.42
CA GLU A 677 81.46 -10.39 -10.37
C GLU A 677 81.29 -10.96 -8.94
N PRO A 678 80.90 -12.24 -8.82
CA PRO A 678 80.69 -12.88 -7.52
C PRO A 678 82.01 -13.37 -6.92
N SER A 679 82.20 -13.22 -5.63
CA SER A 679 83.21 -13.94 -4.84
C SER A 679 82.52 -14.98 -3.97
N ASP A 680 83.01 -16.23 -4.20
CA ASP A 680 82.79 -17.42 -3.38
C ASP A 680 83.28 -17.24 -1.93
N GLU A 681 82.75 -18.12 -1.10
CA GLU A 681 83.32 -18.76 0.11
C GLU A 681 82.49 -18.53 1.42
N ASN A 682 82.09 -19.74 1.84
CA ASN A 682 81.77 -20.31 3.15
C ASN A 682 80.40 -20.10 3.76
#